data_d3fff387a53d3293b3cc1f9f89c2bcdf
#
_entry.id   d3fff387a53d3293b3cc1f9f89c2bcdf
#
_cell.length_a   1.000
_cell.length_b   1.000
_cell.length_c   1.000
_cell.angle_alpha   90.00
_cell.angle_beta   90.00
_cell.angle_gamma   90.00
#
_symmetry.space_group_name_H-M   'P 1'
#
loop_
_entity.id
_entity.type
_entity.pdbx_description
1 polymer ?
#
loop_
_entity_poly.entity_id
_entity_poly.type
_entity_poly.pdbx_seq_one_letter_code
_entity_poly.pdbx_strand_id
1 'polypeptide(L)'
;MSKFNVFIVFFVLCSWLLCENAKGARKEAVTLHSSEVDVEQQKRVYGMVTDQRGETLPYVTVLIKGTNIGTTTDENGIYEINVNGDVTLIFSYMGFKDYEVTTAGKTKIDVILLEDNVRLEEVVVTGYNTVERRHLASSIESVDMERVVSRPIVKLEEAFAGTVPGVTMLQGSNLPGSVPGSISIRGISTLQNAAPLVIVDGMEQPLTDVDPNQIKSINILKDAAAASMYGSRGANGVIIIETNRGTTGQFRVNVNSWFAIQNPLNLPKFVNSADFMKLRNEAHTLQGQPLLYTDLDISQAEEGVTPNTDWMKEIIERQATAYNTTASISGGGGVGTFNLMLGYIEENGMNKIEGSDKFSARFNTNINIADRFILLADFYAHRLKVDRLRRNNDGHGLYQIAWRMNPTQGVFYKDTDIPNHYILHNDMNPVAFIDKGGTWNYMYDKSTINLRPRYYITDDLNFEGNVSYMIDKSASKWRRLTHKFFDGDGKPVTTWGNDIGAEQNVSQSQLTGRALLNFEKELRGGKDKLYAVGGTEVMSYIFTDYREITKASFFSKLNYSFDDRYLLEATARTDGSSKFAPGRQWGFFPSVSFGWNAHNEAFMRPLKESGAISNLKIRASWGRIGNENVDPYLWQEVVNTWGWIMRVPNPDFTWEKQNQGNLGLDFGVLNNRLTVTADIYKKHSFDLIYSDFPVPPLTGSYYLTSSVNIGEVENKGWEISAKWTDQLDEFSYSIGGMLFDNRNQVLKAGYNTTDTLIFKGTNDRIWYRGIPINNYYGYRTDGYFQNQEEIDATAAKFPNTLPGDIKYVDQNGDGILNDEDRAYLGDTAPHFNYSVTLDMRYKNWDFSLLGQGVGKRVGRLGGQEGYPVFVDGGSNNLGAPRQYYADNRWTPETPNSRFPRVWTGSSTNTYLSDVWLSDASFFRIKSLQLGYTMPKVRNNIRNLRIYFNAQDFLTFTNWEGLEPERDGGNGAYPRMATYSVGFQVTLF
;
A
#
# COMPACT_ATOMS: atom_id res chain seq x y z
N MET A 1 9.61 -13.97 -29.61
CA MET A 1 8.68 -14.73 -30.47
C MET A 1 8.21 -16.07 -29.86
N SER A 2 8.92 -16.75 -28.99
CA SER A 2 8.48 -18.05 -28.42
C SER A 2 7.45 -17.96 -27.26
N LYS A 3 7.29 -16.82 -26.62
CA LYS A 3 6.33 -16.63 -25.50
C LYS A 3 4.88 -16.33 -25.97
N PHE A 4 4.71 -15.90 -27.21
CA PHE A 4 3.38 -15.58 -27.78
C PHE A 4 2.59 -16.84 -28.20
N ASN A 5 3.29 -17.94 -28.49
CA ASN A 5 2.66 -19.17 -28.93
C ASN A 5 1.99 -20.00 -27.81
N VAL A 6 2.40 -19.79 -26.53
CA VAL A 6 1.79 -20.53 -25.41
C VAL A 6 0.39 -19.97 -25.09
N PHE A 7 0.18 -18.68 -25.32
CA PHE A 7 -1.10 -18.01 -25.05
C PHE A 7 -2.18 -18.40 -26.08
N ILE A 8 -1.78 -18.60 -27.34
CA ILE A 8 -2.70 -19.02 -28.42
C ILE A 8 -3.11 -20.49 -28.26
N VAL A 9 -2.20 -21.36 -27.84
CA VAL A 9 -2.48 -22.79 -27.63
C VAL A 9 -3.44 -23.02 -26.44
N PHE A 10 -3.36 -22.20 -25.37
CA PHE A 10 -4.28 -22.32 -24.23
C PHE A 10 -5.69 -21.82 -24.58
N PHE A 11 -5.81 -20.80 -25.41
CA PHE A 11 -7.11 -20.27 -25.87
C PHE A 11 -7.81 -21.21 -26.85
N VAL A 12 -7.06 -21.92 -27.70
CA VAL A 12 -7.60 -22.91 -28.63
C VAL A 12 -8.00 -24.21 -27.92
N LEU A 13 -7.28 -24.62 -26.88
CA LEU A 13 -7.65 -25.82 -26.09
C LEU A 13 -8.92 -25.61 -25.24
N CYS A 14 -9.11 -24.41 -24.68
CA CYS A 14 -10.35 -24.08 -23.97
C CYS A 14 -11.57 -23.97 -24.88
N SER A 15 -11.41 -23.49 -26.10
CA SER A 15 -12.49 -23.43 -27.09
C SER A 15 -12.88 -24.82 -27.64
N TRP A 16 -11.93 -25.77 -27.71
CA TRP A 16 -12.18 -27.13 -28.19
C TRP A 16 -12.89 -27.99 -27.16
N LEU A 17 -12.58 -27.85 -25.87
CA LEU A 17 -13.25 -28.57 -24.77
C LEU A 17 -14.70 -28.12 -24.51
N LEU A 18 -15.06 -26.91 -24.91
CA LEU A 18 -16.42 -26.36 -24.76
C LEU A 18 -17.32 -26.70 -25.95
N CYS A 19 -16.78 -27.12 -27.09
CA CYS A 19 -17.56 -27.38 -28.31
C CYS A 19 -17.99 -28.84 -28.49
N GLU A 20 -17.38 -29.79 -27.80
CA GLU A 20 -17.74 -31.23 -27.99
C GLU A 20 -18.92 -31.73 -27.16
N ASN A 21 -19.36 -31.00 -26.11
CA ASN A 21 -20.44 -31.42 -25.23
C ASN A 21 -21.85 -30.86 -25.55
N ALA A 22 -22.01 -30.15 -26.67
CA ALA A 22 -23.30 -29.53 -27.04
C ALA A 22 -24.16 -30.30 -28.04
N LYS A 23 -23.82 -31.55 -28.34
CA LYS A 23 -24.62 -32.42 -29.26
C LYS A 23 -25.09 -33.67 -28.55
N GLY A 24 -26.11 -33.57 -27.73
CA GLY A 24 -26.69 -34.77 -27.20
C GLY A 24 -27.76 -34.57 -26.12
N ALA A 25 -28.79 -33.78 -26.39
CA ALA A 25 -30.02 -33.87 -25.60
C ALA A 25 -31.23 -33.94 -26.55
N ARG A 26 -31.68 -35.17 -26.79
CA ARG A 26 -32.92 -35.45 -27.52
C ARG A 26 -34.08 -35.22 -26.57
N LYS A 27 -35.11 -34.50 -27.05
CA LYS A 27 -36.40 -34.28 -26.41
C LYS A 27 -37.13 -35.60 -26.17
N GLU A 28 -37.48 -35.92 -24.95
CA GLU A 28 -38.63 -36.79 -24.64
C GLU A 28 -39.80 -35.90 -24.18
N ALA A 29 -40.88 -36.02 -24.91
CA ALA A 29 -42.14 -35.36 -24.63
C ALA A 29 -42.91 -36.21 -23.58
N VAL A 30 -43.11 -35.62 -22.39
CA VAL A 30 -44.00 -36.15 -21.39
C VAL A 30 -45.37 -35.48 -21.56
N THR A 31 -46.37 -36.28 -21.94
CA THR A 31 -47.76 -35.85 -22.01
C THR A 31 -48.38 -35.85 -20.59
N LEU A 32 -48.66 -34.67 -20.11
CA LEU A 32 -49.41 -34.50 -18.86
C LEU A 32 -50.88 -34.24 -19.18
N HIS A 33 -51.75 -35.01 -18.55
CA HIS A 33 -53.20 -34.86 -18.58
C HIS A 33 -53.66 -33.53 -18.01
N SER A 34 -54.48 -32.86 -18.74
CA SER A 34 -55.16 -31.61 -18.32
C SER A 34 -56.29 -31.89 -17.33
N SER A 35 -56.18 -31.38 -16.12
CA SER A 35 -57.31 -31.05 -15.27
C SER A 35 -57.67 -29.58 -15.49
N GLU A 36 -58.89 -29.36 -15.94
CA GLU A 36 -59.46 -28.02 -16.08
C GLU A 36 -59.51 -27.34 -14.69
N VAL A 37 -58.74 -26.23 -14.57
CA VAL A 37 -58.90 -25.25 -13.51
C VAL A 37 -59.27 -23.94 -14.22
N ASP A 38 -60.29 -23.26 -13.72
CA ASP A 38 -60.82 -21.99 -14.22
C ASP A 38 -59.71 -21.02 -14.61
N VAL A 39 -59.66 -20.67 -15.87
CA VAL A 39 -58.69 -19.66 -16.43
C VAL A 39 -59.24 -18.29 -16.12
N GLU A 40 -58.81 -17.68 -14.97
CA GLU A 40 -58.81 -16.23 -14.85
C GLU A 40 -58.01 -15.65 -16.02
N GLN A 41 -58.58 -14.74 -16.79
CA GLN A 41 -57.94 -14.09 -17.97
C GLN A 41 -56.63 -13.43 -17.55
N GLN A 42 -55.51 -14.08 -17.80
CA GLN A 42 -54.17 -13.43 -17.67
C GLN A 42 -54.10 -12.27 -18.69
N LYS A 43 -53.85 -11.07 -18.17
CA LYS A 43 -53.66 -9.86 -18.95
C LYS A 43 -52.17 -9.69 -19.24
N ARG A 44 -51.85 -9.55 -20.53
CA ARG A 44 -50.47 -9.24 -20.97
C ARG A 44 -50.23 -7.76 -20.91
N VAL A 45 -49.24 -7.31 -20.14
CA VAL A 45 -48.73 -5.93 -20.02
C VAL A 45 -47.36 -5.84 -20.62
N TYR A 46 -47.14 -4.85 -21.50
CA TYR A 46 -45.85 -4.63 -22.15
C TYR A 46 -45.56 -3.15 -22.29
N GLY A 47 -44.31 -2.79 -22.56
CA GLY A 47 -43.89 -1.40 -22.78
C GLY A 47 -42.35 -1.30 -22.92
N MET A 48 -41.93 -0.07 -23.09
CA MET A 48 -40.51 0.27 -23.24
C MET A 48 -40.04 1.08 -22.03
N VAL A 49 -38.86 0.78 -21.53
CA VAL A 49 -38.19 1.50 -20.46
C VAL A 49 -37.05 2.31 -21.06
N THR A 50 -37.05 3.62 -20.80
CA THR A 50 -36.02 4.56 -21.26
C THR A 50 -35.46 5.35 -20.09
N ASP A 51 -34.29 5.96 -20.27
CA ASP A 51 -33.78 7.01 -19.40
C ASP A 51 -34.41 8.38 -19.74
N GLN A 52 -34.02 9.45 -19.02
CA GLN A 52 -34.46 10.83 -19.28
C GLN A 52 -34.03 11.38 -20.64
N ARG A 53 -33.03 10.78 -21.29
CA ARG A 53 -32.52 11.17 -22.62
C ARG A 53 -33.22 10.42 -23.75
N GLY A 54 -34.12 9.49 -23.39
CA GLY A 54 -34.84 8.66 -24.37
C GLY A 54 -34.01 7.44 -24.82
N GLU A 55 -32.85 7.15 -24.16
CA GLU A 55 -32.12 5.94 -24.44
C GLU A 55 -32.82 4.73 -23.79
N THR A 56 -32.96 3.65 -24.54
CA THR A 56 -33.61 2.42 -24.04
C THR A 56 -32.76 1.76 -22.99
N LEU A 57 -33.36 1.33 -21.87
CA LEU A 57 -32.69 0.67 -20.78
C LEU A 57 -32.90 -0.85 -20.85
N PRO A 58 -31.90 -1.63 -21.29
CA PRO A 58 -31.99 -3.08 -21.29
C PRO A 58 -31.83 -3.67 -19.88
N TYR A 59 -32.45 -4.82 -19.64
CA TYR A 59 -32.33 -5.61 -18.40
C TYR A 59 -32.83 -4.89 -17.14
N VAL A 60 -33.72 -3.93 -17.27
CA VAL A 60 -34.45 -3.37 -16.12
C VAL A 60 -35.33 -4.45 -15.52
N THR A 61 -35.19 -4.69 -14.22
CA THR A 61 -36.05 -5.64 -13.50
C THR A 61 -37.45 -5.07 -13.35
N VAL A 62 -38.44 -5.85 -13.74
CA VAL A 62 -39.88 -5.47 -13.64
C VAL A 62 -40.57 -6.51 -12.77
N LEU A 63 -40.96 -6.15 -11.54
CA LEU A 63 -41.57 -7.03 -10.55
C LEU A 63 -43.01 -6.64 -10.26
N ILE A 64 -43.86 -7.62 -10.01
CA ILE A 64 -45.19 -7.37 -9.45
C ILE A 64 -45.04 -7.13 -7.94
N LYS A 65 -45.42 -5.94 -7.47
CA LYS A 65 -45.27 -5.53 -6.05
C LYS A 65 -45.87 -6.56 -5.09
N GLY A 66 -45.08 -7.00 -4.12
CA GLY A 66 -45.51 -7.98 -3.12
C GLY A 66 -45.43 -9.42 -3.55
N THR A 67 -44.82 -9.73 -4.72
CA THR A 67 -44.60 -11.08 -5.23
C THR A 67 -43.18 -11.28 -5.73
N ASN A 68 -42.79 -12.52 -5.98
CA ASN A 68 -41.52 -12.85 -6.66
C ASN A 68 -41.72 -13.06 -8.17
N ILE A 69 -42.84 -12.61 -8.74
CA ILE A 69 -43.14 -12.75 -10.18
C ILE A 69 -42.65 -11.48 -10.90
N GLY A 70 -41.80 -11.66 -11.89
CA GLY A 70 -41.23 -10.54 -12.63
C GLY A 70 -40.67 -10.97 -13.98
N THR A 71 -40.23 -9.97 -14.72
CA THR A 71 -39.50 -10.11 -15.99
C THR A 71 -38.35 -9.09 -16.04
N THR A 72 -37.57 -9.08 -17.10
CA THR A 72 -36.58 -8.03 -17.39
C THR A 72 -36.84 -7.43 -18.78
N THR A 73 -36.47 -6.18 -19.00
CA THR A 73 -36.45 -5.63 -20.35
C THR A 73 -35.44 -6.35 -21.23
N ASP A 74 -35.77 -6.47 -22.53
CA ASP A 74 -34.90 -7.00 -23.56
C ASP A 74 -33.76 -6.00 -23.96
N GLU A 75 -32.99 -6.32 -24.98
CA GLU A 75 -31.90 -5.46 -25.50
C GLU A 75 -32.36 -4.11 -26.04
N ASN A 76 -33.65 -3.98 -26.37
CA ASN A 76 -34.25 -2.76 -26.86
C ASN A 76 -35.04 -1.99 -25.78
N GLY A 77 -34.87 -2.44 -24.51
CA GLY A 77 -35.61 -1.84 -23.40
C GLY A 77 -37.07 -2.26 -23.30
N ILE A 78 -37.52 -3.27 -24.05
CA ILE A 78 -38.91 -3.73 -24.07
C ILE A 78 -39.11 -4.83 -23.03
N TYR A 79 -40.19 -4.69 -22.23
CA TYR A 79 -40.59 -5.73 -21.28
C TYR A 79 -41.98 -6.26 -21.64
N GLU A 80 -42.24 -7.47 -21.19
CA GLU A 80 -43.55 -8.12 -21.29
C GLU A 80 -43.76 -8.96 -20.02
N ILE A 81 -44.90 -8.78 -19.38
CA ILE A 81 -45.27 -9.52 -18.15
C ILE A 81 -46.75 -9.87 -18.15
N ASN A 82 -47.08 -11.13 -17.77
CA ASN A 82 -48.44 -11.55 -17.60
C ASN A 82 -48.89 -11.28 -16.16
N VAL A 83 -50.03 -10.62 -16.01
CA VAL A 83 -50.57 -10.22 -14.70
C VAL A 83 -51.98 -10.68 -14.54
N ASN A 84 -52.41 -11.01 -13.32
CA ASN A 84 -53.78 -11.33 -12.97
C ASN A 84 -54.45 -10.10 -12.35
N GLY A 85 -55.34 -9.49 -13.10
CA GLY A 85 -56.01 -8.26 -12.68
C GLY A 85 -55.13 -7.00 -12.75
N ASP A 86 -55.53 -5.95 -12.02
CA ASP A 86 -54.73 -4.72 -11.90
C ASP A 86 -53.70 -4.84 -10.77
N VAL A 87 -52.40 -4.74 -11.11
CA VAL A 87 -51.27 -4.84 -10.22
C VAL A 87 -50.41 -3.61 -10.28
N THR A 88 -49.56 -3.39 -9.27
CA THR A 88 -48.48 -2.40 -9.31
C THR A 88 -47.20 -3.08 -9.75
N LEU A 89 -46.61 -2.55 -10.81
CA LEU A 89 -45.27 -2.98 -11.29
C LEU A 89 -44.23 -2.07 -10.68
N ILE A 90 -43.11 -2.68 -10.23
CA ILE A 90 -41.93 -1.98 -9.76
C ILE A 90 -40.85 -2.17 -10.81
N PHE A 91 -40.29 -1.07 -11.32
CA PHE A 91 -39.16 -1.04 -12.25
C PHE A 91 -37.92 -0.64 -11.48
N SER A 92 -36.95 -1.52 -11.45
CA SER A 92 -35.70 -1.32 -10.74
C SER A 92 -34.51 -1.55 -11.68
N TYR A 93 -33.58 -0.58 -11.71
CA TYR A 93 -32.36 -0.67 -12.51
C TYR A 93 -31.21 0.02 -11.80
N MET A 94 -30.04 -0.60 -11.85
CA MET A 94 -28.87 -0.09 -11.15
C MET A 94 -28.50 1.33 -11.63
N GLY A 95 -28.44 2.30 -10.71
CA GLY A 95 -28.18 3.70 -11.02
C GLY A 95 -29.42 4.55 -11.29
N PHE A 96 -30.63 3.97 -11.16
CA PHE A 96 -31.90 4.66 -11.36
C PHE A 96 -32.80 4.51 -10.14
N LYS A 97 -33.68 5.45 -9.90
CA LYS A 97 -34.73 5.37 -8.87
C LYS A 97 -35.75 4.32 -9.25
N ASP A 98 -36.13 3.50 -8.29
CA ASP A 98 -37.24 2.57 -8.44
C ASP A 98 -38.52 3.36 -8.83
N TYR A 99 -39.21 2.88 -9.85
CA TYR A 99 -40.42 3.50 -10.33
C TYR A 99 -41.59 2.54 -10.21
N GLU A 100 -42.62 2.98 -9.52
CA GLU A 100 -43.84 2.18 -9.33
C GLU A 100 -44.94 2.70 -10.22
N VAL A 101 -45.61 1.81 -10.93
CA VAL A 101 -46.79 2.14 -11.75
C VAL A 101 -47.85 1.05 -11.64
N THR A 102 -49.12 1.48 -11.47
CA THR A 102 -50.26 0.58 -11.46
C THR A 102 -50.78 0.34 -12.88
N THR A 103 -51.06 -0.92 -13.21
CA THR A 103 -51.54 -1.29 -14.55
C THR A 103 -52.88 -0.70 -14.88
N ALA A 104 -53.82 -0.53 -13.91
CA ALA A 104 -55.07 0.23 -14.02
C ALA A 104 -55.80 0.09 -15.36
N GLY A 105 -55.96 -1.15 -15.84
CA GLY A 105 -56.61 -1.43 -17.13
C GLY A 105 -55.73 -1.32 -18.37
N LYS A 106 -54.51 -0.70 -18.29
CA LYS A 106 -53.59 -0.51 -19.40
C LYS A 106 -52.87 -1.80 -19.79
N THR A 107 -52.68 -2.02 -21.07
CA THR A 107 -51.89 -3.14 -21.63
C THR A 107 -50.52 -2.69 -22.11
N LYS A 108 -50.36 -1.39 -22.42
CA LYS A 108 -49.07 -0.79 -22.77
C LYS A 108 -48.71 0.30 -21.77
N ILE A 109 -47.50 0.19 -21.15
CA ILE A 109 -46.97 1.13 -20.16
C ILE A 109 -45.52 1.39 -20.49
N ASP A 110 -45.24 2.55 -21.09
CA ASP A 110 -43.87 3.00 -21.31
C ASP A 110 -43.42 3.76 -20.05
N VAL A 111 -42.15 3.50 -19.59
CA VAL A 111 -41.61 4.02 -18.34
C VAL A 111 -40.33 4.79 -18.60
N ILE A 112 -40.19 5.96 -17.99
CA ILE A 112 -38.94 6.71 -17.97
C ILE A 112 -38.37 6.60 -16.56
N LEU A 113 -37.23 5.98 -16.44
CA LEU A 113 -36.50 5.91 -15.16
C LEU A 113 -35.66 7.16 -14.97
N LEU A 114 -35.72 7.71 -13.78
CA LEU A 114 -34.90 8.85 -13.38
C LEU A 114 -33.57 8.36 -12.86
N GLU A 115 -32.45 8.85 -13.37
CA GLU A 115 -31.15 8.55 -12.79
C GLU A 115 -31.15 8.90 -11.30
N ASP A 116 -30.75 7.95 -10.47
CA ASP A 116 -30.59 8.20 -9.05
C ASP A 116 -29.20 8.77 -8.81
N ASN A 117 -29.09 10.10 -8.86
CA ASN A 117 -27.89 10.83 -8.48
C ASN A 117 -27.63 10.79 -6.96
N VAL A 118 -28.56 10.24 -6.18
CA VAL A 118 -28.28 9.80 -4.80
C VAL A 118 -27.48 8.51 -4.93
N ARG A 119 -26.20 8.53 -4.55
CA ARG A 119 -25.34 7.35 -4.45
C ARG A 119 -26.19 6.15 -3.99
N LEU A 120 -26.17 5.09 -4.79
CA LEU A 120 -26.54 3.73 -4.34
C LEU A 120 -26.12 3.62 -2.90
N GLU A 121 -27.00 3.20 -2.01
CA GLU A 121 -26.68 3.04 -0.59
C GLU A 121 -25.39 2.25 -0.47
N GLU A 122 -24.30 2.96 -0.18
CA GLU A 122 -22.95 2.38 -0.18
C GLU A 122 -22.91 1.26 0.85
N VAL A 123 -22.83 0.03 0.36
CA VAL A 123 -22.80 -1.15 1.18
C VAL A 123 -21.36 -1.42 1.54
N VAL A 124 -21.05 -1.51 2.82
CA VAL A 124 -19.70 -1.65 3.36
C VAL A 124 -19.56 -3.01 4.03
N VAL A 125 -18.48 -3.72 3.72
CA VAL A 125 -18.14 -4.96 4.43
C VAL A 125 -17.48 -4.65 5.75
N THR A 126 -18.11 -5.11 6.84
CA THR A 126 -17.64 -4.91 8.20
C THR A 126 -17.40 -6.24 8.89
N GLY A 127 -16.17 -6.69 8.90
CA GLY A 127 -15.85 -8.00 9.45
C GLY A 127 -16.38 -9.12 8.56
N TYR A 128 -17.40 -9.81 9.02
CA TYR A 128 -18.02 -10.96 8.32
C TYR A 128 -19.43 -10.65 7.80
N ASN A 129 -19.82 -9.38 7.81
CA ASN A 129 -21.12 -8.90 7.35
C ASN A 129 -20.99 -7.73 6.41
N THR A 130 -22.01 -7.56 5.59
CA THR A 130 -22.22 -6.45 4.67
C THR A 130 -23.34 -5.56 5.21
N VAL A 131 -23.05 -4.30 5.52
CA VAL A 131 -23.99 -3.33 6.15
C VAL A 131 -24.05 -2.06 5.32
N GLU A 132 -25.21 -1.48 5.18
CA GLU A 132 -25.37 -0.16 4.57
C GLU A 132 -24.61 0.90 5.40
N ARG A 133 -23.87 1.78 4.75
CA ARG A 133 -23.07 2.83 5.41
C ARG A 133 -23.88 3.69 6.39
N ARG A 134 -25.17 3.93 6.08
CA ARG A 134 -26.07 4.69 6.95
C ARG A 134 -26.28 4.03 8.33
N HIS A 135 -26.18 2.69 8.42
CA HIS A 135 -26.38 1.91 9.65
C HIS A 135 -25.06 1.64 10.42
N LEU A 136 -23.92 2.15 9.94
CA LEU A 136 -22.65 2.00 10.63
C LEU A 136 -22.38 3.14 11.61
N ALA A 137 -21.96 2.81 12.83
CA ALA A 137 -21.55 3.77 13.83
C ALA A 137 -20.01 3.90 13.94
N SER A 138 -19.27 2.95 13.39
CA SER A 138 -17.81 2.92 13.37
C SER A 138 -17.19 3.74 12.21
N SER A 139 -15.89 4.08 12.33
CA SER A 139 -15.15 4.85 11.31
C SER A 139 -14.59 3.92 10.24
N ILE A 140 -15.28 3.87 9.08
CA ILE A 140 -14.88 3.07 7.92
C ILE A 140 -14.83 3.98 6.70
N GLU A 141 -13.76 3.85 5.92
CA GLU A 141 -13.57 4.60 4.68
C GLU A 141 -13.49 3.64 3.50
N SER A 142 -14.27 3.94 2.44
CA SER A 142 -14.23 3.17 1.20
C SER A 142 -13.36 3.91 0.18
N VAL A 143 -12.50 3.16 -0.49
CA VAL A 143 -11.66 3.69 -1.58
C VAL A 143 -12.50 3.80 -2.85
N ASP A 144 -12.36 4.92 -3.55
CA ASP A 144 -12.99 5.11 -4.85
C ASP A 144 -12.33 4.20 -5.91
N MET A 145 -12.96 3.05 -6.16
CA MET A 145 -12.41 2.03 -7.07
C MET A 145 -12.35 2.49 -8.52
N GLU A 146 -13.22 3.40 -8.94
CA GLU A 146 -13.15 3.94 -10.29
C GLU A 146 -11.83 4.67 -10.53
N ARG A 147 -11.35 5.44 -9.55
CA ARG A 147 -10.03 6.07 -9.60
C ARG A 147 -8.88 5.08 -9.54
N VAL A 148 -9.03 3.98 -8.81
CA VAL A 148 -7.99 2.96 -8.68
C VAL A 148 -7.81 2.21 -10.00
N VAL A 149 -8.90 1.67 -10.55
CA VAL A 149 -8.88 0.85 -11.77
C VAL A 149 -8.58 1.68 -13.04
N SER A 150 -8.94 2.97 -13.02
CA SER A 150 -8.66 3.84 -14.16
C SER A 150 -7.17 4.15 -14.32
N ARG A 151 -6.38 4.09 -13.26
CA ARG A 151 -4.94 4.39 -13.28
C ARG A 151 -4.12 3.13 -13.62
N PRO A 152 -3.04 3.23 -14.41
CA PRO A 152 -2.11 2.13 -14.64
C PRO A 152 -1.23 1.90 -13.40
N ILE A 153 -1.80 1.31 -12.37
CA ILE A 153 -1.12 0.98 -11.12
C ILE A 153 -0.52 -0.42 -11.25
N VAL A 154 0.77 -0.54 -11.02
CA VAL A 154 1.46 -1.84 -10.93
C VAL A 154 1.30 -2.44 -9.53
N LYS A 155 1.35 -1.60 -8.51
CA LYS A 155 1.38 -1.98 -7.09
C LYS A 155 0.18 -1.37 -6.37
N LEU A 156 -0.68 -2.21 -5.80
CA LEU A 156 -1.94 -1.76 -5.19
C LEU A 156 -1.74 -0.74 -4.07
N GLU A 157 -0.62 -0.79 -3.37
CA GLU A 157 -0.28 0.16 -2.31
C GLU A 157 -0.29 1.62 -2.81
N GLU A 158 0.08 1.85 -4.07
CA GLU A 158 0.07 3.19 -4.68
C GLU A 158 -1.35 3.78 -4.80
N ALA A 159 -2.38 2.91 -4.74
CA ALA A 159 -3.77 3.35 -4.75
C ALA A 159 -4.17 4.15 -3.52
N PHE A 160 -3.48 3.93 -2.38
CA PHE A 160 -3.80 4.59 -1.12
C PHE A 160 -3.19 5.98 -0.97
N ALA A 161 -2.17 6.29 -1.77
CA ALA A 161 -1.48 7.58 -1.70
C ALA A 161 -2.42 8.73 -2.08
N GLY A 162 -2.75 9.58 -1.10
CA GLY A 162 -3.62 10.75 -1.29
C GLY A 162 -5.10 10.45 -1.54
N THR A 163 -5.57 9.22 -1.28
CA THR A 163 -6.97 8.84 -1.55
C THR A 163 -7.82 8.63 -0.30
N VAL A 164 -7.21 8.38 0.85
CA VAL A 164 -7.91 8.04 2.09
C VAL A 164 -7.38 8.88 3.26
N PRO A 165 -8.23 9.64 3.96
CA PRO A 165 -7.81 10.42 5.12
C PRO A 165 -7.37 9.49 6.27
N GLY A 166 -6.28 9.87 6.96
CA GLY A 166 -5.69 9.09 8.05
C GLY A 166 -4.80 7.94 7.60
N VAL A 167 -4.66 7.70 6.29
CA VAL A 167 -3.72 6.73 5.72
C VAL A 167 -2.50 7.46 5.18
N THR A 168 -1.36 7.18 5.79
CA THR A 168 -0.06 7.67 5.32
C THR A 168 0.65 6.56 4.57
N MET A 169 1.05 6.84 3.35
CA MET A 169 1.91 5.98 2.55
C MET A 169 3.22 6.70 2.30
N LEU A 170 4.30 6.16 2.82
CA LEU A 170 5.66 6.57 2.48
C LEU A 170 6.18 5.65 1.39
N GLN A 171 6.46 6.21 0.24
CA GLN A 171 6.85 5.43 -0.91
C GLN A 171 8.31 4.96 -0.81
N GLY A 172 8.52 3.67 -1.00
CA GLY A 172 9.83 3.03 -1.00
C GLY A 172 10.52 3.10 -2.36
N SER A 173 11.00 1.96 -2.85
CA SER A 173 11.74 1.85 -4.11
C SER A 173 10.82 1.61 -5.31
N ASN A 174 11.12 2.24 -6.46
CA ASN A 174 10.49 1.92 -7.75
C ASN A 174 11.20 0.77 -8.50
N LEU A 175 12.15 0.11 -7.89
CA LEU A 175 12.83 -1.05 -8.49
C LEU A 175 11.80 -2.13 -8.86
N PRO A 176 11.81 -2.68 -10.10
CA PRO A 176 10.85 -3.70 -10.55
C PRO A 176 10.68 -4.84 -9.52
N GLY A 177 9.46 -5.27 -9.22
CA GLY A 177 9.15 -6.33 -8.26
C GLY A 177 9.52 -6.04 -6.79
N SER A 178 9.84 -4.78 -6.41
CA SER A 178 10.06 -4.39 -5.01
C SER A 178 8.74 -4.05 -4.33
N VAL A 179 8.72 -4.11 -2.99
CA VAL A 179 7.61 -3.57 -2.19
C VAL A 179 7.62 -2.04 -2.29
N PRO A 180 6.49 -1.39 -2.61
CA PRO A 180 6.47 0.03 -2.95
C PRO A 180 6.65 0.98 -1.77
N GLY A 181 6.49 0.50 -0.54
CA GLY A 181 6.63 1.33 0.67
C GLY A 181 5.86 0.80 1.86
N SER A 182 5.77 1.60 2.89
CA SER A 182 5.02 1.30 4.11
C SER A 182 3.72 2.08 4.17
N ILE A 183 2.65 1.40 4.56
CA ILE A 183 1.34 2.00 4.84
C ILE A 183 1.14 2.04 6.35
N SER A 184 0.72 3.19 6.88
CA SER A 184 0.29 3.30 8.27
C SER A 184 -1.09 3.97 8.36
N ILE A 185 -1.92 3.50 9.28
CA ILE A 185 -3.26 4.04 9.55
C ILE A 185 -3.25 4.73 10.91
N ARG A 186 -3.47 6.07 10.91
CA ARG A 186 -3.50 6.89 12.13
C ARG A 186 -2.21 6.79 12.97
N GLY A 187 -1.05 6.81 12.28
CA GLY A 187 0.28 6.83 12.89
C GLY A 187 0.79 5.47 13.39
N ILE A 188 2.04 5.48 13.82
CA ILE A 188 2.75 4.29 14.32
C ILE A 188 2.51 4.16 15.82
N SER A 189 2.09 2.98 16.26
CA SER A 189 1.67 2.71 17.65
C SER A 189 2.43 1.56 18.30
N THR A 190 3.40 0.97 17.61
CA THR A 190 4.17 -0.21 18.07
C THR A 190 5.63 -0.08 17.68
N LEU A 191 6.51 -0.82 18.35
CA LEU A 191 7.91 -0.98 18.02
C LEU A 191 8.15 -2.08 16.99
N GLN A 192 7.12 -2.88 16.75
CA GLN A 192 7.12 -3.98 15.80
C GLN A 192 6.66 -3.50 14.42
N ASN A 193 6.33 -4.41 13.51
CA ASN A 193 5.78 -4.06 12.23
C ASN A 193 4.41 -3.38 12.40
N ALA A 194 4.30 -2.11 11.95
CA ALA A 194 3.10 -1.29 12.05
C ALA A 194 2.18 -1.41 10.81
N ALA A 195 2.42 -2.36 9.92
CA ALA A 195 1.60 -2.56 8.73
C ALA A 195 0.15 -2.97 9.11
N PRO A 196 -0.86 -2.46 8.40
CA PRO A 196 -2.24 -2.87 8.60
C PRO A 196 -2.47 -4.33 8.19
N LEU A 197 -3.46 -4.96 8.79
CA LEU A 197 -3.94 -6.27 8.36
C LEU A 197 -4.68 -6.14 7.02
N VAL A 198 -4.38 -6.98 6.06
CA VAL A 198 -5.08 -7.02 4.77
C VAL A 198 -5.90 -8.31 4.65
N ILE A 199 -7.18 -8.16 4.38
CA ILE A 199 -8.13 -9.28 4.21
C ILE A 199 -8.71 -9.23 2.80
N VAL A 200 -8.50 -10.28 2.03
CA VAL A 200 -9.04 -10.44 0.67
C VAL A 200 -10.04 -11.58 0.65
N ASP A 201 -11.30 -11.31 0.33
CA ASP A 201 -12.41 -12.28 0.33
C ASP A 201 -12.50 -13.10 1.63
N GLY A 202 -12.19 -12.45 2.77
CA GLY A 202 -12.23 -13.08 4.11
C GLY A 202 -10.94 -13.78 4.54
N MET A 203 -9.87 -13.70 3.76
CA MET A 203 -8.56 -14.30 4.05
C MET A 203 -7.45 -13.27 4.17
N GLU A 204 -6.49 -13.52 5.07
CA GLU A 204 -5.31 -12.69 5.19
C GLU A 204 -4.37 -12.88 4.00
N GLN A 205 -4.06 -11.80 3.28
CA GLN A 205 -3.15 -11.80 2.14
C GLN A 205 -2.41 -10.45 2.06
N PRO A 206 -1.14 -10.41 1.60
CA PRO A 206 -0.45 -9.15 1.32
C PRO A 206 -1.12 -8.37 0.18
N LEU A 207 -1.04 -7.04 0.20
CA LEU A 207 -1.53 -6.17 -0.88
C LEU A 207 -0.82 -6.46 -2.21
N THR A 208 0.46 -6.81 -2.17
CA THR A 208 1.28 -7.17 -3.34
C THR A 208 0.73 -8.34 -4.16
N ASP A 209 -0.11 -9.18 -3.55
CA ASP A 209 -0.69 -10.33 -4.23
C ASP A 209 -1.88 -9.93 -5.12
N VAL A 210 -2.55 -8.83 -4.82
CA VAL A 210 -3.81 -8.45 -5.44
C VAL A 210 -3.57 -7.59 -6.68
N ASP A 211 -4.22 -7.96 -7.80
CA ASP A 211 -4.27 -7.11 -8.99
C ASP A 211 -5.39 -6.07 -8.83
N PRO A 212 -5.11 -4.76 -9.00
CA PRO A 212 -6.14 -3.71 -8.88
C PRO A 212 -7.39 -3.95 -9.73
N ASN A 213 -7.24 -4.54 -10.92
CA ASN A 213 -8.37 -4.84 -11.83
C ASN A 213 -9.29 -5.96 -11.34
N GLN A 214 -8.84 -6.76 -10.35
CA GLN A 214 -9.65 -7.84 -9.76
C GLN A 214 -10.56 -7.34 -8.64
N ILE A 215 -10.40 -6.10 -8.20
CA ILE A 215 -11.03 -5.56 -7.00
C ILE A 215 -12.40 -4.98 -7.33
N LYS A 216 -13.39 -5.34 -6.51
CA LYS A 216 -14.73 -4.75 -6.48
C LYS A 216 -14.80 -3.57 -5.51
N SER A 217 -14.28 -3.76 -4.29
CA SER A 217 -14.29 -2.73 -3.24
C SER A 217 -13.09 -2.86 -2.30
N ILE A 218 -12.64 -1.71 -1.75
CA ILE A 218 -11.66 -1.63 -0.69
C ILE A 218 -12.26 -0.80 0.44
N ASN A 219 -12.31 -1.37 1.65
CA ASN A 219 -12.78 -0.71 2.85
C ASN A 219 -11.67 -0.67 3.90
N ILE A 220 -11.45 0.49 4.50
CA ILE A 220 -10.40 0.68 5.50
C ILE A 220 -11.05 0.92 6.86
N LEU A 221 -10.80 0.01 7.79
CA LEU A 221 -11.27 0.08 9.16
C LEU A 221 -10.22 0.82 10.00
N LYS A 222 -10.57 2.04 10.44
CA LYS A 222 -9.61 2.97 11.06
C LYS A 222 -9.71 2.99 12.58
N ASP A 223 -10.83 2.60 13.17
CA ASP A 223 -11.03 2.59 14.61
C ASP A 223 -11.17 1.18 15.21
N ALA A 224 -11.10 1.11 16.54
CA ALA A 224 -11.17 -0.16 17.25
C ALA A 224 -12.53 -0.86 17.11
N ALA A 225 -13.63 -0.12 17.01
CA ALA A 225 -14.96 -0.74 16.89
C ALA A 225 -15.11 -1.44 15.53
N ALA A 226 -14.63 -0.82 14.45
CA ALA A 226 -14.61 -1.44 13.14
C ALA A 226 -13.63 -2.63 13.07
N ALA A 227 -12.42 -2.49 13.64
CA ALA A 227 -11.34 -3.46 13.53
C ALA A 227 -11.44 -4.63 14.54
N SER A 228 -12.26 -4.50 15.61
CA SER A 228 -12.32 -5.47 16.71
C SER A 228 -12.71 -6.89 16.28
N MET A 229 -13.49 -7.04 15.21
CA MET A 229 -13.84 -8.36 14.66
C MET A 229 -12.62 -9.14 14.15
N TYR A 230 -11.52 -8.45 13.85
CA TYR A 230 -10.23 -9.04 13.44
C TYR A 230 -9.25 -9.20 14.61
N GLY A 231 -9.66 -8.77 15.82
CA GLY A 231 -8.99 -8.99 17.09
C GLY A 231 -7.57 -8.47 17.14
N SER A 232 -6.69 -9.28 17.65
CA SER A 232 -5.27 -8.98 17.85
C SER A 232 -4.47 -8.59 16.60
N ARG A 233 -5.00 -8.84 15.43
CA ARG A 233 -4.35 -8.49 14.17
C ARG A 233 -4.76 -7.11 13.65
N GLY A 234 -5.86 -6.53 14.20
CA GLY A 234 -6.44 -5.27 13.76
C GLY A 234 -5.86 -4.01 14.40
N ALA A 235 -4.88 -4.10 15.32
CA ALA A 235 -4.36 -2.95 16.07
C ALA A 235 -3.81 -1.80 15.20
N ASN A 236 -3.22 -2.13 14.07
CA ASN A 236 -2.69 -1.16 13.12
C ASN A 236 -3.71 -0.75 12.03
N GLY A 237 -5.00 -1.12 12.20
CA GLY A 237 -6.06 -0.97 11.22
C GLY A 237 -6.19 -2.18 10.30
N VAL A 238 -7.30 -2.23 9.55
CA VAL A 238 -7.61 -3.35 8.65
C VAL A 238 -8.00 -2.81 7.27
N ILE A 239 -7.47 -3.40 6.23
CA ILE A 239 -7.84 -3.16 4.83
C ILE A 239 -8.61 -4.38 4.35
N ILE A 240 -9.89 -4.22 4.03
CA ILE A 240 -10.75 -5.27 3.51
C ILE A 240 -10.91 -5.07 2.02
N ILE A 241 -10.62 -6.10 1.26
CA ILE A 241 -10.72 -6.14 -0.19
C ILE A 241 -11.73 -7.21 -0.59
N GLU A 242 -12.75 -6.82 -1.33
CA GLU A 242 -13.62 -7.75 -2.05
C GLU A 242 -13.22 -7.79 -3.52
N THR A 243 -13.16 -9.00 -4.07
CA THR A 243 -12.87 -9.18 -5.49
C THR A 243 -14.16 -9.31 -6.31
N ASN A 244 -14.04 -9.08 -7.63
CA ASN A 244 -15.16 -9.20 -8.55
C ASN A 244 -15.69 -10.62 -8.60
N ARG A 245 -17.03 -10.78 -8.54
CA ARG A 245 -17.75 -12.05 -8.64
C ARG A 245 -18.63 -12.09 -9.88
N GLY A 246 -19.01 -13.28 -10.29
CA GLY A 246 -19.98 -13.47 -11.37
C GLY A 246 -21.37 -12.96 -10.99
N THR A 247 -22.08 -12.47 -11.99
CA THR A 247 -23.49 -12.08 -11.91
C THR A 247 -24.34 -12.97 -12.80
N THR A 248 -25.62 -13.11 -12.47
CA THR A 248 -26.57 -13.82 -13.33
C THR A 248 -26.75 -13.06 -14.65
N GLY A 249 -26.83 -13.76 -15.76
CA GLY A 249 -27.02 -13.18 -17.09
C GLY A 249 -26.04 -13.71 -18.13
N GLN A 250 -25.94 -12.99 -19.25
CA GLN A 250 -25.04 -13.34 -20.34
C GLN A 250 -23.57 -13.26 -19.93
N PHE A 251 -22.74 -14.05 -20.62
CA PHE A 251 -21.29 -13.99 -20.44
C PHE A 251 -20.76 -12.62 -20.84
N ARG A 252 -19.87 -12.07 -20.01
CA ARG A 252 -19.15 -10.84 -20.27
C ARG A 252 -17.65 -11.12 -20.27
N VAL A 253 -16.96 -10.56 -21.23
CA VAL A 253 -15.50 -10.60 -21.29
C VAL A 253 -15.00 -9.17 -21.20
N ASN A 254 -14.19 -8.88 -20.17
CA ASN A 254 -13.54 -7.58 -20.02
C ASN A 254 -12.05 -7.78 -20.20
N VAL A 255 -11.43 -6.88 -20.97
CA VAL A 255 -9.98 -6.83 -21.15
C VAL A 255 -9.51 -5.41 -20.82
N ASN A 256 -8.54 -5.30 -19.94
CA ASN A 256 -7.83 -4.07 -19.64
C ASN A 256 -6.35 -4.27 -19.94
N SER A 257 -5.77 -3.41 -20.78
CA SER A 257 -4.34 -3.47 -21.10
C SER A 257 -3.75 -2.07 -21.20
N TRP A 258 -2.52 -1.91 -20.68
CA TRP A 258 -1.77 -0.67 -20.80
C TRP A 258 -0.27 -0.92 -20.91
N PHE A 259 0.39 0.03 -21.54
CA PHE A 259 1.84 0.11 -21.66
C PHE A 259 2.32 1.43 -21.10
N ALA A 260 3.41 1.41 -20.32
CA ALA A 260 3.99 2.59 -19.70
C ALA A 260 5.49 2.70 -19.99
N ILE A 261 5.91 3.95 -20.11
CA ILE A 261 7.30 4.38 -20.16
C ILE A 261 7.60 5.11 -18.85
N GLN A 262 8.73 4.79 -18.23
CA GLN A 262 9.12 5.33 -16.94
C GLN A 262 10.45 6.07 -17.05
N ASN A 263 10.48 7.32 -16.59
CA ASN A 263 11.67 8.17 -16.58
C ASN A 263 12.09 8.53 -15.16
N PRO A 264 13.38 8.51 -14.81
CA PRO A 264 13.83 8.95 -13.49
C PRO A 264 13.56 10.46 -13.31
N LEU A 265 12.97 10.84 -12.17
CA LEU A 265 12.65 12.23 -11.87
C LEU A 265 13.90 13.05 -11.54
N ASN A 266 14.70 12.55 -10.61
CA ASN A 266 15.91 13.22 -10.14
C ASN A 266 17.07 12.23 -10.12
N LEU A 267 18.08 12.49 -10.92
CA LEU A 267 19.38 11.82 -10.83
C LEU A 267 20.38 12.74 -10.13
N PRO A 268 21.26 12.21 -9.28
CA PRO A 268 22.29 13.00 -8.67
C PRO A 268 23.25 13.53 -9.72
N LYS A 269 23.58 14.81 -9.62
CA LYS A 269 24.65 15.43 -10.41
C LYS A 269 25.89 15.46 -9.55
N PHE A 270 26.95 14.83 -9.99
CA PHE A 270 28.26 14.83 -9.34
C PHE A 270 29.18 15.83 -10.00
N VAL A 271 30.22 16.28 -9.28
CA VAL A 271 31.27 17.12 -9.84
C VAL A 271 32.04 16.39 -10.94
N ASN A 272 32.55 17.14 -11.92
CA ASN A 272 33.41 16.61 -12.96
C ASN A 272 34.82 16.27 -12.43
N SER A 273 35.68 15.69 -13.27
CA SER A 273 37.02 15.23 -12.88
C SER A 273 37.92 16.36 -12.40
N ALA A 274 37.91 17.51 -13.06
CA ALA A 274 38.73 18.64 -12.65
C ALA A 274 38.28 19.22 -11.30
N ASP A 275 36.98 19.42 -11.11
CA ASP A 275 36.43 19.90 -9.83
C ASP A 275 36.64 18.91 -8.71
N PHE A 276 36.51 17.58 -9.00
CA PHE A 276 36.85 16.54 -8.05
C PHE A 276 38.30 16.63 -7.57
N MET A 277 39.27 16.81 -8.47
CA MET A 277 40.68 16.96 -8.13
C MET A 277 40.96 18.21 -7.30
N LYS A 278 40.32 19.34 -7.68
CA LYS A 278 40.43 20.62 -6.92
C LYS A 278 39.88 20.47 -5.51
N LEU A 279 38.70 19.85 -5.36
CA LEU A 279 38.08 19.64 -4.04
C LEU A 279 38.88 18.67 -3.16
N ARG A 280 39.50 17.66 -3.73
CA ARG A 280 40.40 16.78 -2.99
C ARG A 280 41.66 17.47 -2.52
N ASN A 281 42.25 18.28 -3.38
CA ASN A 281 43.41 19.13 -3.01
C ASN A 281 43.03 20.13 -1.90
N GLU A 282 41.86 20.75 -1.99
CA GLU A 282 41.33 21.61 -0.93
C GLU A 282 41.19 20.86 0.40
N ALA A 283 40.63 19.66 0.40
CA ALA A 283 40.48 18.85 1.59
C ALA A 283 41.84 18.47 2.21
N HIS A 284 42.84 18.12 1.38
CA HIS A 284 44.21 17.81 1.81
C HIS A 284 44.88 19.06 2.40
N THR A 285 44.75 20.22 1.73
CA THR A 285 45.32 21.51 2.20
C THR A 285 44.75 21.89 3.57
N LEU A 286 43.45 21.84 3.75
CA LEU A 286 42.76 22.13 5.01
C LEU A 286 43.16 21.17 6.16
N GLN A 287 43.61 19.96 5.84
CA GLN A 287 44.10 18.97 6.80
C GLN A 287 45.64 18.98 6.97
N GLY A 288 46.34 19.92 6.34
CA GLY A 288 47.82 20.01 6.39
C GLY A 288 48.50 18.85 5.67
N GLN A 289 47.83 18.20 4.72
CA GLN A 289 48.36 17.11 3.93
C GLN A 289 48.92 17.63 2.58
N PRO A 290 49.88 16.91 1.95
CA PRO A 290 50.37 17.24 0.62
C PRO A 290 49.23 17.21 -0.43
N LEU A 291 49.35 18.03 -1.47
CA LEU A 291 48.46 17.99 -2.62
C LEU A 291 48.51 16.60 -3.28
N LEU A 292 47.35 16.07 -3.61
CA LEU A 292 47.21 14.76 -4.26
C LEU A 292 47.36 14.88 -5.77
N TYR A 293 46.87 15.96 -6.34
CA TYR A 293 46.90 16.23 -7.78
C TYR A 293 47.73 17.50 -8.08
N THR A 294 48.54 17.42 -9.12
CA THR A 294 49.31 18.55 -9.61
C THR A 294 48.44 19.45 -10.48
N ASP A 295 48.95 20.69 -10.78
CA ASP A 295 48.27 21.58 -11.73
C ASP A 295 48.19 20.95 -13.14
N LEU A 296 49.15 20.11 -13.50
CA LEU A 296 49.13 19.40 -14.77
C LEU A 296 48.00 18.35 -14.80
N ASP A 297 47.76 17.60 -13.70
CA ASP A 297 46.66 16.63 -13.62
C ASP A 297 45.32 17.32 -13.78
N ILE A 298 45.14 18.46 -13.13
CA ILE A 298 43.93 19.28 -13.21
C ILE A 298 43.73 19.84 -14.63
N SER A 299 44.80 20.36 -15.25
CA SER A 299 44.75 20.87 -16.63
C SER A 299 44.36 19.74 -17.61
N GLN A 300 44.94 18.57 -17.45
CA GLN A 300 44.59 17.38 -18.28
C GLN A 300 43.15 16.97 -18.11
N ALA A 301 42.58 17.13 -16.91
CA ALA A 301 41.17 16.85 -16.66
C ALA A 301 40.26 17.91 -17.31
N GLU A 302 40.64 19.19 -17.28
CA GLU A 302 39.93 20.28 -17.94
C GLU A 302 39.99 20.16 -19.48
N GLU A 303 41.09 19.68 -20.04
CA GLU A 303 41.27 19.41 -21.47
C GLU A 303 40.60 18.11 -21.94
N GLY A 304 40.07 17.30 -21.00
CA GLY A 304 39.41 16.02 -21.32
C GLY A 304 40.37 14.85 -21.62
N VAL A 305 41.64 14.99 -21.26
CA VAL A 305 42.63 13.90 -21.35
C VAL A 305 42.37 12.87 -20.27
N THR A 306 42.11 13.32 -19.04
CA THR A 306 41.66 12.47 -17.97
C THR A 306 40.20 12.06 -18.17
N PRO A 307 39.80 10.80 -17.92
CA PRO A 307 38.43 10.39 -18.00
C PRO A 307 37.52 11.28 -17.14
N ASN A 308 36.31 11.55 -17.63
CA ASN A 308 35.26 12.26 -16.89
C ASN A 308 33.96 11.45 -16.97
N THR A 309 33.90 10.38 -16.17
CA THR A 309 32.86 9.37 -16.23
C THR A 309 31.67 9.76 -15.39
N ASP A 310 30.50 9.89 -16.02
CA ASP A 310 29.22 9.99 -15.34
C ASP A 310 28.69 8.57 -15.08
N TRP A 311 29.05 8.03 -13.94
CA TRP A 311 28.71 6.65 -13.55
C TRP A 311 27.23 6.38 -13.47
N MET A 312 26.40 7.37 -13.14
CA MET A 312 24.95 7.21 -13.16
C MET A 312 24.43 7.01 -14.58
N LYS A 313 24.97 7.73 -15.54
CA LYS A 313 24.60 7.58 -16.95
C LYS A 313 25.07 6.25 -17.53
N GLU A 314 26.24 5.77 -17.11
CA GLU A 314 26.83 4.51 -17.60
C GLU A 314 26.01 3.28 -17.18
N ILE A 315 25.29 3.33 -16.04
CA ILE A 315 24.46 2.21 -15.57
C ILE A 315 23.02 2.25 -16.08
N ILE A 316 22.63 3.32 -16.77
CA ILE A 316 21.31 3.45 -17.39
C ILE A 316 21.41 3.03 -18.85
N GLU A 317 21.22 1.74 -19.10
CA GLU A 317 21.36 1.16 -20.45
C GLU A 317 20.12 1.34 -21.32
N ARG A 318 18.93 1.49 -20.69
CA ARG A 318 17.65 1.54 -21.38
C ARG A 318 16.61 2.33 -20.60
N GLN A 319 15.56 2.73 -21.29
CA GLN A 319 14.36 3.29 -20.67
C GLN A 319 13.60 2.19 -19.92
N ALA A 320 13.20 2.47 -18.69
CA ALA A 320 12.36 1.55 -17.92
C ALA A 320 10.94 1.52 -18.51
N THR A 321 10.32 0.36 -18.49
CA THR A 321 8.97 0.14 -19.04
C THR A 321 8.14 -0.73 -18.13
N ALA A 322 6.82 -0.58 -18.20
CA ALA A 322 5.88 -1.49 -17.55
C ALA A 322 4.73 -1.83 -18.50
N TYR A 323 4.24 -3.05 -18.40
CA TYR A 323 3.12 -3.55 -19.18
C TYR A 323 2.18 -4.34 -18.28
N ASN A 324 0.86 -4.18 -18.50
CA ASN A 324 -0.17 -4.96 -17.83
C ASN A 324 -1.24 -5.39 -18.83
N THR A 325 -1.72 -6.61 -18.67
CA THR A 325 -2.95 -7.08 -19.31
C THR A 325 -3.73 -7.96 -18.35
N THR A 326 -4.98 -7.58 -18.11
CA THR A 326 -5.94 -8.37 -17.33
C THR A 326 -7.15 -8.68 -18.18
N ALA A 327 -7.54 -9.95 -18.21
CA ALA A 327 -8.74 -10.43 -18.87
C ALA A 327 -9.65 -11.11 -17.86
N SER A 328 -10.96 -10.83 -17.90
CA SER A 328 -11.96 -11.50 -17.07
C SER A 328 -13.11 -12.04 -17.90
N ILE A 329 -13.63 -13.20 -17.49
CA ILE A 329 -14.82 -13.82 -18.04
C ILE A 329 -15.77 -14.09 -16.88
N SER A 330 -16.96 -13.50 -16.92
CA SER A 330 -17.97 -13.66 -15.88
C SER A 330 -19.33 -13.96 -16.45
N GLY A 331 -20.15 -14.67 -15.69
CA GLY A 331 -21.52 -15.01 -16.09
C GLY A 331 -22.15 -16.02 -15.13
N GLY A 332 -23.33 -16.51 -15.49
CA GLY A 332 -24.00 -17.55 -14.74
C GLY A 332 -25.53 -17.51 -14.84
N GLY A 333 -26.17 -18.39 -14.12
CA GLY A 333 -27.64 -18.54 -14.08
C GLY A 333 -28.14 -19.04 -12.72
N GLY A 334 -29.31 -19.62 -12.69
CA GLY A 334 -29.99 -20.05 -11.44
C GLY A 334 -29.17 -21.06 -10.60
N VAL A 335 -28.37 -21.92 -11.24
CA VAL A 335 -27.52 -22.92 -10.56
C VAL A 335 -26.28 -22.26 -9.93
N GLY A 336 -25.78 -21.18 -10.52
CA GLY A 336 -24.62 -20.49 -9.96
C GLY A 336 -24.02 -19.46 -10.90
N THR A 337 -23.09 -18.69 -10.36
CA THR A 337 -22.36 -17.64 -11.06
C THR A 337 -20.86 -17.83 -10.91
N PHE A 338 -20.08 -17.43 -11.90
CA PHE A 338 -18.63 -17.49 -11.83
C PHE A 338 -17.95 -16.27 -12.42
N ASN A 339 -16.72 -16.03 -11.98
CA ASN A 339 -15.81 -15.05 -12.55
C ASN A 339 -14.41 -15.65 -12.59
N LEU A 340 -13.83 -15.74 -13.79
CA LEU A 340 -12.43 -16.14 -14.02
C LEU A 340 -11.66 -14.90 -14.47
N MET A 341 -10.54 -14.63 -13.81
CA MET A 341 -9.66 -13.49 -14.13
C MET A 341 -8.23 -13.98 -14.29
N LEU A 342 -7.57 -13.52 -15.35
CA LEU A 342 -6.17 -13.79 -15.65
C LEU A 342 -5.45 -12.45 -15.77
N GLY A 343 -4.31 -12.31 -15.12
CA GLY A 343 -3.50 -11.10 -15.13
C GLY A 343 -2.04 -11.39 -15.45
N TYR A 344 -1.43 -10.53 -16.25
CA TYR A 344 0.01 -10.50 -16.52
C TYR A 344 0.55 -9.10 -16.38
N ILE A 345 1.60 -8.95 -15.57
CA ILE A 345 2.31 -7.68 -15.35
C ILE A 345 3.79 -7.93 -15.61
N GLU A 346 4.42 -7.03 -16.36
CA GLU A 346 5.86 -7.04 -16.61
C GLU A 346 6.43 -5.66 -16.29
N GLU A 347 7.52 -5.60 -15.52
CA GLU A 347 8.30 -4.39 -15.26
C GLU A 347 9.73 -4.61 -15.72
N ASN A 348 10.27 -3.69 -16.50
CA ASN A 348 11.66 -3.68 -16.93
C ASN A 348 12.37 -2.47 -16.36
N GLY A 349 13.49 -2.70 -15.65
CA GLY A 349 14.31 -1.65 -15.06
C GLY A 349 15.16 -0.89 -16.09
N MET A 350 15.97 0.05 -15.60
CA MET A 350 16.84 0.90 -16.41
C MET A 350 18.08 0.16 -16.94
N ASN A 351 18.34 -1.06 -16.50
CA ASN A 351 19.39 -1.92 -17.05
C ASN A 351 18.82 -3.29 -17.50
N LYS A 352 19.62 -4.07 -18.22
CA LYS A 352 19.19 -5.33 -18.84
C LYS A 352 18.88 -6.46 -17.87
N ILE A 353 19.30 -6.37 -16.61
CA ILE A 353 19.15 -7.44 -15.61
C ILE A 353 17.91 -7.24 -14.78
N GLU A 354 17.65 -5.99 -14.36
CA GLU A 354 16.57 -5.70 -13.42
C GLU A 354 15.21 -5.77 -14.10
N GLY A 355 14.37 -6.64 -13.59
CA GLY A 355 13.02 -6.83 -14.12
C GLY A 355 12.14 -7.68 -13.19
N SER A 356 10.85 -7.69 -13.48
CA SER A 356 9.90 -8.61 -12.83
C SER A 356 8.75 -8.98 -13.75
N ASP A 357 8.31 -10.24 -13.65
CA ASP A 357 7.14 -10.78 -14.32
C ASP A 357 6.19 -11.35 -13.28
N LYS A 358 4.90 -10.95 -13.30
CA LYS A 358 3.86 -11.53 -12.47
C LYS A 358 2.74 -12.08 -13.33
N PHE A 359 2.43 -13.36 -13.17
CA PHE A 359 1.24 -13.99 -13.69
C PHE A 359 0.28 -14.31 -12.54
N SER A 360 -1.00 -14.00 -12.68
CA SER A 360 -2.04 -14.27 -11.69
C SER A 360 -3.28 -14.88 -12.31
N ALA A 361 -3.94 -15.76 -11.56
CA ALA A 361 -5.22 -16.34 -11.91
C ALA A 361 -6.13 -16.33 -10.67
N ARG A 362 -7.38 -15.87 -10.84
CA ARG A 362 -8.41 -15.91 -9.81
C ARG A 362 -9.69 -16.49 -10.39
N PHE A 363 -10.31 -17.39 -9.65
CA PHE A 363 -11.59 -17.96 -9.98
C PHE A 363 -12.52 -17.89 -8.77
N ASN A 364 -13.62 -17.17 -8.91
CA ASN A 364 -14.64 -17.02 -7.87
C ASN A 364 -15.96 -17.60 -8.39
N THR A 365 -16.61 -18.44 -7.58
CA THR A 365 -17.92 -18.99 -7.95
C THR A 365 -18.85 -19.01 -6.75
N ASN A 366 -20.14 -18.79 -7.03
CA ASN A 366 -21.23 -19.02 -6.09
C ASN A 366 -22.12 -20.11 -6.69
N ILE A 367 -22.33 -21.20 -5.96
CA ILE A 367 -23.07 -22.36 -6.41
C ILE A 367 -24.28 -22.55 -5.49
N ASN A 368 -25.48 -22.49 -6.03
CA ASN A 368 -26.73 -22.83 -5.34
C ASN A 368 -26.93 -24.33 -5.38
N ILE A 369 -26.52 -25.06 -4.34
CA ILE A 369 -26.61 -26.53 -4.26
C ILE A 369 -28.05 -26.95 -3.97
N ALA A 370 -28.73 -26.17 -3.12
CA ALA A 370 -30.15 -26.35 -2.78
C ALA A 370 -30.72 -24.98 -2.37
N ASP A 371 -32.04 -24.88 -2.24
CA ASP A 371 -32.76 -23.64 -1.90
C ASP A 371 -32.21 -22.94 -0.66
N ARG A 372 -31.67 -23.70 0.29
CA ARG A 372 -31.11 -23.18 1.55
C ARG A 372 -29.60 -23.42 1.71
N PHE A 373 -28.94 -23.93 0.69
CA PHE A 373 -27.51 -24.26 0.75
C PHE A 373 -26.75 -23.66 -0.42
N ILE A 374 -25.88 -22.71 -0.12
CA ILE A 374 -25.00 -22.01 -1.07
C ILE A 374 -23.55 -22.33 -0.73
N LEU A 375 -22.75 -22.65 -1.74
CA LEU A 375 -21.31 -22.77 -1.63
C LEU A 375 -20.64 -21.63 -2.38
N LEU A 376 -19.89 -20.80 -1.67
CA LEU A 376 -18.96 -19.85 -2.27
C LEU A 376 -17.58 -20.51 -2.30
N ALA A 377 -16.95 -20.54 -3.46
CA ALA A 377 -15.62 -21.09 -3.62
C ALA A 377 -14.72 -20.11 -4.37
N ASP A 378 -13.54 -19.86 -3.81
CA ASP A 378 -12.57 -18.94 -4.35
C ASP A 378 -11.24 -19.67 -4.50
N PHE A 379 -10.63 -19.53 -5.67
CA PHE A 379 -9.28 -19.99 -5.96
C PHE A 379 -8.44 -18.81 -6.43
N TYR A 380 -7.23 -18.70 -5.90
CA TYR A 380 -6.25 -17.72 -6.34
C TYR A 380 -4.88 -18.36 -6.47
N ALA A 381 -4.18 -18.05 -7.54
CA ALA A 381 -2.77 -18.41 -7.69
C ALA A 381 -2.01 -17.29 -8.38
N HIS A 382 -0.75 -17.09 -8.00
CA HIS A 382 0.17 -16.25 -8.76
C HIS A 382 1.59 -16.81 -8.74
N ARG A 383 2.35 -16.42 -9.76
CA ARG A 383 3.80 -16.55 -9.82
C ARG A 383 4.40 -15.18 -10.10
N LEU A 384 5.27 -14.73 -9.20
CA LEU A 384 6.10 -13.54 -9.38
C LEU A 384 7.55 -13.97 -9.54
N LYS A 385 8.14 -13.62 -10.68
CA LYS A 385 9.57 -13.76 -10.94
C LYS A 385 10.21 -12.38 -10.84
N VAL A 386 11.31 -12.27 -10.11
CA VAL A 386 12.08 -11.04 -9.96
C VAL A 386 13.53 -11.31 -10.28
N ASP A 387 14.05 -10.57 -11.25
CA ASP A 387 15.44 -10.63 -11.66
C ASP A 387 16.20 -9.43 -11.10
N ARG A 388 17.29 -9.67 -10.42
CA ARG A 388 18.15 -8.67 -9.76
C ARG A 388 19.59 -8.86 -10.16
N LEU A 389 20.32 -7.75 -10.16
CA LEU A 389 21.77 -7.83 -10.07
C LEU A 389 22.15 -8.41 -8.72
N ARG A 390 23.07 -9.37 -8.70
CA ARG A 390 23.62 -9.84 -7.45
C ARG A 390 24.44 -8.73 -6.79
N ARG A 391 24.16 -8.44 -5.51
CA ARG A 391 24.97 -7.54 -4.71
C ARG A 391 26.37 -8.11 -4.53
N ASN A 392 27.38 -7.24 -4.44
CA ASN A 392 28.71 -7.64 -4.02
C ASN A 392 28.71 -8.20 -2.58
N ASN A 393 29.84 -8.70 -2.11
CA ASN A 393 29.95 -9.24 -0.75
C ASN A 393 29.64 -8.20 0.35
N ASP A 394 29.82 -6.89 0.05
CA ASP A 394 29.64 -5.79 1.01
C ASP A 394 28.17 -5.32 1.09
N GLY A 395 27.24 -5.96 0.34
CA GLY A 395 25.80 -5.66 0.40
C GLY A 395 25.36 -4.40 -0.32
N HIS A 396 26.28 -3.72 -1.03
CA HIS A 396 25.96 -2.50 -1.77
C HIS A 396 25.18 -2.80 -3.06
N GLY A 397 24.12 -2.03 -3.32
CA GLY A 397 23.36 -2.10 -4.58
C GLY A 397 24.08 -1.37 -5.72
N LEU A 398 23.66 -1.67 -6.97
CA LEU A 398 24.25 -1.08 -8.19
C LEU A 398 24.34 0.44 -8.14
N TYR A 399 23.25 1.11 -7.76
CA TYR A 399 23.19 2.58 -7.69
C TYR A 399 24.11 3.13 -6.62
N GLN A 400 24.24 2.46 -5.49
CA GLN A 400 25.14 2.84 -4.42
C GLN A 400 26.61 2.70 -4.85
N ILE A 401 26.94 1.68 -5.63
CA ILE A 401 28.28 1.52 -6.21
C ILE A 401 28.58 2.65 -7.17
N ALA A 402 27.65 2.96 -8.10
CA ALA A 402 27.82 4.06 -9.05
C ALA A 402 28.05 5.43 -8.36
N TRP A 403 27.41 5.67 -7.21
CA TRP A 403 27.60 6.87 -6.42
C TRP A 403 28.98 6.96 -5.74
N ARG A 404 29.60 5.80 -5.51
CA ARG A 404 30.93 5.71 -4.88
C ARG A 404 32.10 5.83 -5.84
N MET A 405 31.80 5.82 -7.14
CA MET A 405 32.84 5.89 -8.16
C MET A 405 33.33 7.34 -8.38
N ASN A 406 34.61 7.48 -8.65
CA ASN A 406 35.21 8.77 -8.97
C ASN A 406 35.06 9.09 -10.46
N PRO A 407 34.80 10.33 -10.85
CA PRO A 407 34.68 10.69 -12.26
C PRO A 407 36.01 10.57 -13.03
N THR A 408 37.17 10.65 -12.35
CA THR A 408 38.49 10.51 -12.93
C THR A 408 38.80 9.10 -13.45
N GLN A 409 37.93 8.17 -13.20
CA GLN A 409 38.10 6.77 -13.50
C GLN A 409 37.33 6.37 -14.75
N GLY A 410 37.98 5.75 -15.73
CA GLY A 410 37.31 5.20 -16.90
C GLY A 410 36.58 3.89 -16.64
N VAL A 411 35.56 3.58 -17.44
CA VAL A 411 34.84 2.29 -17.39
C VAL A 411 35.73 1.17 -17.90
N PHE A 412 36.42 1.39 -19.00
CA PHE A 412 37.26 0.43 -19.69
C PHE A 412 38.68 0.93 -19.81
N TYR A 413 39.63 0.00 -19.93
CA TYR A 413 41.00 0.33 -20.28
C TYR A 413 41.11 0.65 -21.79
N LYS A 414 41.67 1.82 -22.14
CA LYS A 414 41.64 2.35 -23.52
C LYS A 414 42.64 1.69 -24.50
N ASP A 415 43.70 1.05 -24.00
CA ASP A 415 44.83 0.65 -24.82
C ASP A 415 44.98 -0.87 -25.00
N THR A 416 43.91 -1.64 -24.85
CA THR A 416 43.99 -3.08 -25.04
C THR A 416 43.21 -3.54 -26.26
N ASP A 417 43.81 -4.43 -27.06
CA ASP A 417 43.15 -5.18 -28.13
C ASP A 417 42.11 -6.18 -27.63
N ILE A 418 41.88 -6.21 -26.30
CA ILE A 418 40.94 -7.12 -25.65
C ILE A 418 39.66 -6.35 -25.32
N PRO A 419 38.54 -6.64 -25.94
CA PRO A 419 37.26 -5.98 -25.69
C PRO A 419 36.81 -6.17 -24.20
N ASN A 420 36.23 -5.13 -23.61
CA ASN A 420 35.63 -5.16 -22.27
C ASN A 420 36.60 -5.46 -21.13
N HIS A 421 37.79 -4.90 -21.16
CA HIS A 421 38.71 -4.86 -20.03
C HIS A 421 38.23 -3.79 -19.04
N TYR A 422 37.60 -4.21 -17.96
CA TYR A 422 37.14 -3.32 -16.90
C TYR A 422 38.29 -2.89 -16.00
N ILE A 423 38.36 -1.59 -15.73
CA ILE A 423 39.32 -1.06 -14.76
C ILE A 423 38.78 -1.32 -13.37
N LEU A 424 39.64 -1.85 -12.49
CA LEU A 424 39.29 -2.02 -11.09
C LEU A 424 39.52 -0.71 -10.32
N HIS A 425 38.44 -0.24 -9.70
CA HIS A 425 38.53 0.89 -8.79
C HIS A 425 37.96 0.42 -7.44
N ASN A 426 38.84 0.20 -6.47
CA ASN A 426 38.43 -0.21 -5.12
C ASN A 426 37.47 -1.42 -5.08
N ASP A 427 37.79 -2.45 -5.87
CA ASP A 427 36.97 -3.64 -6.03
C ASP A 427 35.55 -3.40 -6.59
N MET A 428 35.31 -2.24 -7.23
CA MET A 428 33.99 -1.86 -7.71
C MET A 428 34.07 -1.22 -9.12
N ASN A 429 33.32 -1.80 -10.07
CA ASN A 429 32.96 -1.16 -11.32
C ASN A 429 31.50 -1.52 -11.63
N PRO A 430 30.56 -0.55 -11.58
CA PRO A 430 29.12 -0.85 -11.69
C PRO A 430 28.75 -1.39 -13.07
N VAL A 431 29.44 -0.99 -14.14
CA VAL A 431 29.19 -1.51 -15.49
C VAL A 431 29.67 -2.96 -15.61
N ALA A 432 30.83 -3.29 -15.02
CA ALA A 432 31.30 -4.67 -14.97
C ALA A 432 30.32 -5.57 -14.19
N PHE A 433 29.68 -5.07 -13.14
CA PHE A 433 28.67 -5.82 -12.41
C PHE A 433 27.41 -6.09 -13.27
N ILE A 434 26.98 -5.15 -14.09
CA ILE A 434 25.86 -5.36 -15.00
C ILE A 434 26.21 -6.44 -16.02
N ASP A 435 27.42 -6.40 -16.56
CA ASP A 435 27.83 -7.32 -17.63
C ASP A 435 28.24 -8.71 -17.13
N LYS A 436 28.92 -8.78 -15.98
CA LYS A 436 29.60 -9.99 -15.50
C LYS A 436 29.33 -10.32 -14.04
N GLY A 437 28.65 -9.49 -13.26
CA GLY A 437 28.49 -9.67 -11.80
C GLY A 437 27.62 -10.86 -11.40
N GLY A 438 26.82 -11.37 -12.33
CA GLY A 438 25.86 -12.44 -12.12
C GLY A 438 24.48 -11.95 -11.72
N THR A 439 23.59 -12.88 -11.45
CA THR A 439 22.17 -12.61 -11.19
C THR A 439 21.71 -13.17 -9.86
N TRP A 440 20.69 -12.56 -9.33
CA TRP A 440 19.88 -13.08 -8.24
C TRP A 440 18.42 -13.12 -8.69
N ASN A 441 17.93 -14.33 -8.92
CA ASN A 441 16.58 -14.57 -9.38
C ASN A 441 15.74 -15.03 -8.21
N TYR A 442 14.60 -14.38 -8.00
CA TYR A 442 13.59 -14.78 -7.02
C TYR A 442 12.35 -15.27 -7.75
N MET A 443 11.75 -16.29 -7.22
CA MET A 443 10.46 -16.81 -7.67
C MET A 443 9.54 -16.99 -6.46
N TYR A 444 8.39 -16.37 -6.51
CA TYR A 444 7.36 -16.46 -5.49
C TYR A 444 6.12 -17.11 -6.11
N ASP A 445 5.74 -18.28 -5.62
CA ASP A 445 4.56 -19.01 -6.01
C ASP A 445 3.59 -19.05 -4.84
N LYS A 446 2.38 -18.55 -5.02
CA LYS A 446 1.34 -18.59 -4.01
C LYS A 446 0.07 -19.17 -4.58
N SER A 447 -0.59 -20.02 -3.80
CA SER A 447 -1.89 -20.58 -4.13
C SER A 447 -2.77 -20.59 -2.90
N THR A 448 -4.03 -20.22 -3.10
CA THR A 448 -5.03 -20.16 -2.03
C THR A 448 -6.34 -20.77 -2.51
N ILE A 449 -6.94 -21.61 -1.68
CA ILE A 449 -8.29 -22.13 -1.86
C ILE A 449 -9.11 -21.71 -0.66
N ASN A 450 -10.32 -21.21 -0.91
CA ASN A 450 -11.25 -20.76 0.12
C ASN A 450 -12.63 -21.30 -0.17
N LEU A 451 -13.18 -22.09 0.73
CA LEU A 451 -14.52 -22.69 0.63
C LEU A 451 -15.39 -22.15 1.76
N ARG A 452 -16.53 -21.58 1.39
CA ARG A 452 -17.49 -20.97 2.32
C ARG A 452 -18.89 -21.56 2.09
N PRO A 453 -19.22 -22.73 2.68
CA PRO A 453 -20.59 -23.24 2.70
C PRO A 453 -21.46 -22.38 3.62
N ARG A 454 -22.63 -21.98 3.13
CA ARG A 454 -23.66 -21.25 3.86
C ARG A 454 -24.95 -22.01 3.83
N TYR A 455 -25.53 -22.25 5.00
CA TYR A 455 -26.81 -22.95 5.17
C TYR A 455 -27.81 -22.07 5.92
N TYR A 456 -28.93 -21.77 5.28
CA TYR A 456 -30.02 -21.00 5.87
C TYR A 456 -30.90 -21.93 6.71
N ILE A 457 -30.78 -21.84 8.04
CA ILE A 457 -31.56 -22.60 9.01
C ILE A 457 -33.00 -22.07 8.99
N THR A 458 -33.14 -20.76 9.04
CA THR A 458 -34.39 -20.01 8.79
C THR A 458 -34.09 -18.86 7.86
N ASP A 459 -35.08 -18.05 7.52
CA ASP A 459 -34.88 -16.85 6.71
C ASP A 459 -34.02 -15.79 7.46
N ASP A 460 -34.15 -15.76 8.80
CA ASP A 460 -33.44 -14.83 9.70
C ASP A 460 -32.10 -15.40 10.23
N LEU A 461 -31.85 -16.72 10.13
CA LEU A 461 -30.71 -17.40 10.76
C LEU A 461 -29.97 -18.28 9.77
N ASN A 462 -28.66 -18.03 9.60
CA ASN A 462 -27.82 -18.89 8.79
C ASN A 462 -26.53 -19.29 9.51
N PHE A 463 -26.05 -20.46 9.16
CA PHE A 463 -24.71 -20.95 9.51
C PHE A 463 -23.79 -20.77 8.32
N GLU A 464 -22.60 -20.19 8.54
CA GLU A 464 -21.54 -20.10 7.54
C GLU A 464 -20.26 -20.76 8.05
N GLY A 465 -19.77 -21.75 7.32
CA GLY A 465 -18.45 -22.31 7.50
C GLY A 465 -17.45 -21.56 6.62
N ASN A 466 -16.17 -21.62 6.98
CA ASN A 466 -15.07 -21.23 6.10
C ASN A 466 -13.90 -22.17 6.34
N VAL A 467 -13.36 -22.72 5.26
CA VAL A 467 -12.09 -23.47 5.29
C VAL A 467 -11.22 -22.89 4.20
N SER A 468 -10.07 -22.35 4.58
CA SER A 468 -9.10 -21.82 3.64
C SER A 468 -7.72 -22.46 3.83
N TYR A 469 -7.07 -22.76 2.73
CA TYR A 469 -5.72 -23.29 2.71
C TYR A 469 -4.85 -22.47 1.75
N MET A 470 -3.72 -21.99 2.25
CA MET A 470 -2.74 -21.20 1.51
C MET A 470 -1.39 -21.91 1.53
N ILE A 471 -0.74 -21.94 0.37
CA ILE A 471 0.65 -22.35 0.21
C ILE A 471 1.40 -21.16 -0.37
N ASP A 472 2.51 -20.83 0.26
CA ASP A 472 3.44 -19.79 -0.20
C ASP A 472 4.83 -20.44 -0.33
N LYS A 473 5.38 -20.41 -1.54
CA LYS A 473 6.70 -20.96 -1.85
C LYS A 473 7.56 -19.87 -2.45
N SER A 474 8.73 -19.66 -1.88
CA SER A 474 9.73 -18.80 -2.47
C SER A 474 11.01 -19.58 -2.78
N ALA A 475 11.52 -19.37 -3.98
CA ALA A 475 12.81 -19.88 -4.39
C ALA A 475 13.72 -18.70 -4.74
N SER A 476 14.91 -18.68 -4.22
CA SER A 476 15.92 -17.72 -4.64
C SER A 476 17.14 -18.48 -5.18
N LYS A 477 17.54 -18.09 -6.38
CA LYS A 477 18.72 -18.65 -7.03
C LYS A 477 19.66 -17.53 -7.38
N TRP A 478 20.88 -17.60 -6.88
CA TRP A 478 21.88 -16.64 -7.24
C TRP A 478 23.10 -17.31 -7.87
N ARG A 479 23.74 -16.58 -8.77
CA ARG A 479 24.97 -16.96 -9.40
C ARG A 479 25.92 -15.77 -9.42
N ARG A 480 27.15 -15.97 -8.96
CA ARG A 480 28.23 -15.01 -9.10
C ARG A 480 29.19 -15.52 -10.14
N LEU A 481 29.49 -14.68 -11.13
CA LEU A 481 30.42 -15.02 -12.19
C LEU A 481 31.83 -14.54 -11.84
N THR A 482 32.79 -15.28 -12.27
CA THR A 482 34.20 -14.87 -12.16
C THR A 482 34.51 -13.86 -13.27
N HIS A 483 35.14 -12.77 -12.90
CA HIS A 483 35.71 -11.83 -13.87
C HIS A 483 37.03 -11.24 -13.40
N LYS A 484 37.84 -10.83 -14.35
CA LYS A 484 39.14 -10.25 -14.11
C LYS A 484 39.05 -8.73 -14.22
N PHE A 485 39.69 -8.05 -13.30
CA PHE A 485 39.92 -6.62 -13.35
C PHE A 485 41.37 -6.33 -13.66
N PHE A 486 41.61 -5.14 -14.21
CA PHE A 486 42.91 -4.69 -14.66
C PHE A 486 43.26 -3.37 -13.99
N ASP A 487 44.55 -3.07 -13.76
CA ASP A 487 45.03 -1.77 -13.33
C ASP A 487 45.12 -0.76 -14.52
N GLY A 488 45.58 0.46 -14.23
CA GLY A 488 45.78 1.50 -15.26
C GLY A 488 46.83 1.12 -16.32
N ASP A 489 47.68 0.13 -16.04
CA ASP A 489 48.74 -0.36 -16.94
C ASP A 489 48.27 -1.64 -17.70
N GLY A 490 47.03 -2.07 -17.53
CA GLY A 490 46.49 -3.25 -18.19
C GLY A 490 46.95 -4.59 -17.62
N LYS A 491 47.53 -4.60 -16.40
CA LYS A 491 47.85 -5.83 -15.70
C LYS A 491 46.67 -6.36 -14.93
N PRO A 492 46.43 -7.68 -14.93
CA PRO A 492 45.41 -8.26 -14.07
C PRO A 492 45.76 -8.01 -12.60
N VAL A 493 44.90 -7.24 -11.90
CA VAL A 493 45.09 -6.90 -10.48
C VAL A 493 44.44 -7.93 -9.60
N THR A 494 43.25 -8.34 -9.97
CA THR A 494 42.49 -9.31 -9.21
C THR A 494 41.51 -10.07 -10.07
N THR A 495 41.15 -11.24 -9.59
CA THR A 495 39.99 -11.98 -10.09
C THR A 495 38.91 -11.89 -9.05
N TRP A 496 37.77 -11.33 -9.44
CA TRP A 496 36.65 -11.19 -8.53
C TRP A 496 35.58 -12.24 -8.86
N GLY A 497 35.05 -12.82 -7.81
CA GLY A 497 34.04 -13.86 -7.95
C GLY A 497 34.70 -15.26 -8.00
N ASN A 498 33.92 -16.21 -7.73
CA ASN A 498 34.12 -17.63 -8.01
C ASN A 498 32.86 -18.06 -8.68
N ASP A 499 32.87 -18.84 -9.73
CA ASP A 499 31.67 -19.39 -10.34
C ASP A 499 30.91 -20.25 -9.34
N ILE A 500 30.29 -19.58 -8.39
CA ILE A 500 29.49 -20.19 -7.33
C ILE A 500 28.05 -19.71 -7.43
N GLY A 501 27.18 -20.57 -7.04
CA GLY A 501 25.75 -20.28 -6.92
C GLY A 501 25.16 -21.06 -5.76
N ALA A 502 24.05 -20.59 -5.27
CA ALA A 502 23.23 -21.33 -4.33
C ALA A 502 21.76 -21.15 -4.67
N GLU A 503 20.97 -22.10 -4.26
CA GLU A 503 19.53 -22.06 -4.33
C GLU A 503 18.98 -22.24 -2.91
N GLN A 504 18.02 -21.40 -2.55
CA GLN A 504 17.30 -21.50 -1.29
C GLN A 504 15.82 -21.59 -1.59
N ASN A 505 15.18 -22.57 -1.01
CA ASN A 505 13.74 -22.79 -1.14
C ASN A 505 13.09 -22.64 0.25
N VAL A 506 12.05 -21.84 0.32
CA VAL A 506 11.22 -21.64 1.51
C VAL A 506 9.78 -22.02 1.15
N SER A 507 9.14 -22.79 1.99
CA SER A 507 7.73 -23.17 1.83
C SER A 507 7.01 -22.92 3.14
N GLN A 508 5.90 -22.21 3.04
CA GLN A 508 5.03 -21.90 4.18
C GLN A 508 3.60 -22.29 3.83
N SER A 509 2.83 -22.68 4.82
CA SER A 509 1.42 -22.98 4.62
C SER A 509 0.57 -22.46 5.77
N GLN A 510 -0.65 -22.08 5.46
CA GLN A 510 -1.64 -21.63 6.43
C GLN A 510 -2.95 -22.35 6.20
N LEU A 511 -3.47 -22.94 7.27
CA LEU A 511 -4.82 -23.49 7.32
C LEU A 511 -5.66 -22.64 8.26
N THR A 512 -6.81 -22.17 7.79
CA THR A 512 -7.78 -21.43 8.60
C THR A 512 -9.13 -22.10 8.53
N GLY A 513 -9.73 -22.35 9.69
CA GLY A 513 -11.10 -22.83 9.83
C GLY A 513 -11.92 -21.80 10.60
N ARG A 514 -13.16 -21.52 10.16
CA ARG A 514 -14.08 -20.60 10.82
C ARG A 514 -15.50 -21.15 10.77
N ALA A 515 -16.23 -20.91 11.84
CA ALA A 515 -17.66 -21.21 11.94
C ALA A 515 -18.39 -20.00 12.48
N LEU A 516 -19.45 -19.58 11.80
CA LEU A 516 -20.26 -18.41 12.11
C LEU A 516 -21.74 -18.80 12.21
N LEU A 517 -22.43 -18.21 13.16
CA LEU A 517 -23.87 -18.20 13.23
C LEU A 517 -24.34 -16.76 13.09
N ASN A 518 -25.00 -16.45 11.99
CA ASN A 518 -25.48 -15.10 11.66
C ASN A 518 -27.00 -15.03 11.83
N PHE A 519 -27.46 -14.05 12.57
CA PHE A 519 -28.87 -13.71 12.77
C PHE A 519 -29.14 -12.30 12.27
N GLU A 520 -30.10 -12.15 11.37
CA GLU A 520 -30.51 -10.87 10.82
C GLU A 520 -32.02 -10.78 10.81
N LYS A 521 -32.58 -9.72 11.41
CA LYS A 521 -34.02 -9.55 11.51
C LYS A 521 -34.43 -8.10 11.42
N GLU A 522 -35.45 -7.86 10.61
CA GLU A 522 -36.20 -6.61 10.60
C GLU A 522 -37.34 -6.69 11.62
N LEU A 523 -37.42 -5.69 12.48
CA LEU A 523 -38.42 -5.57 13.52
C LEU A 523 -39.31 -4.34 13.26
N ARG A 524 -40.50 -4.32 13.88
CA ARG A 524 -41.43 -3.22 13.78
C ARG A 524 -41.76 -2.77 12.34
N GLY A 525 -41.89 -3.75 11.40
CA GLY A 525 -42.21 -3.48 10.00
C GLY A 525 -41.08 -2.80 9.23
N GLY A 526 -39.84 -3.19 9.49
CA GLY A 526 -38.65 -2.70 8.80
C GLY A 526 -38.03 -1.44 9.38
N LYS A 527 -38.62 -0.86 10.44
CA LYS A 527 -38.09 0.33 11.10
C LYS A 527 -36.82 0.06 11.92
N ASP A 528 -36.71 -1.13 12.50
CA ASP A 528 -35.54 -1.54 13.25
C ASP A 528 -34.85 -2.66 12.53
N LYS A 529 -33.51 -2.64 12.52
CA LYS A 529 -32.69 -3.71 11.99
C LYS A 529 -31.80 -4.24 13.10
N LEU A 530 -31.84 -5.55 13.30
CA LEU A 530 -31.00 -6.26 14.27
C LEU A 530 -30.14 -7.26 13.51
N TYR A 531 -28.83 -7.14 13.66
CA TYR A 531 -27.88 -8.11 13.21
C TYR A 531 -27.04 -8.60 14.38
N ALA A 532 -26.87 -9.91 14.52
CA ALA A 532 -25.99 -10.53 15.49
C ALA A 532 -25.18 -11.65 14.84
N VAL A 533 -23.91 -11.74 15.19
CA VAL A 533 -23.06 -12.86 14.79
C VAL A 533 -22.27 -13.38 15.98
N GLY A 534 -22.21 -14.69 16.10
CA GLY A 534 -21.31 -15.40 16.99
C GLY A 534 -20.44 -16.37 16.21
N GLY A 535 -19.17 -16.49 16.59
CA GLY A 535 -18.30 -17.36 15.82
C GLY A 535 -17.01 -17.76 16.51
N THR A 536 -16.33 -18.71 15.89
CA THR A 536 -15.00 -19.17 16.27
C THR A 536 -14.10 -19.25 15.05
N GLU A 537 -12.83 -19.00 15.25
CA GLU A 537 -11.79 -19.13 14.21
C GLU A 537 -10.59 -19.89 14.79
N VAL A 538 -10.05 -20.81 14.03
CA VAL A 538 -8.79 -21.50 14.33
C VAL A 538 -7.84 -21.35 13.14
N MET A 539 -6.55 -21.16 13.42
CA MET A 539 -5.52 -21.00 12.41
C MET A 539 -4.27 -21.76 12.80
N SER A 540 -3.67 -22.46 11.84
CA SER A 540 -2.32 -23.02 11.94
C SER A 540 -1.48 -22.48 10.79
N TYR A 541 -0.30 -21.97 11.13
CA TYR A 541 0.70 -21.48 10.20
C TYR A 541 2.00 -22.25 10.38
N ILE A 542 2.45 -22.95 9.34
CA ILE A 542 3.62 -23.82 9.37
C ILE A 542 4.72 -23.24 8.49
N PHE A 543 5.91 -23.07 9.06
CA PHE A 543 7.12 -22.61 8.38
C PHE A 543 7.91 -23.78 7.78
N THR A 544 8.85 -23.47 6.88
CA THR A 544 9.76 -24.45 6.24
C THR A 544 10.54 -25.29 7.23
N ASP A 545 10.92 -24.71 8.36
CA ASP A 545 11.67 -25.35 9.44
C ASP A 545 10.78 -26.09 10.46
N TYR A 546 9.51 -26.35 10.06
CA TYR A 546 8.48 -27.02 10.86
C TYR A 546 8.05 -26.29 12.14
N ARG A 547 8.47 -25.04 12.35
CA ARG A 547 7.86 -24.21 13.39
C ARG A 547 6.41 -23.96 13.07
N GLU A 548 5.56 -24.02 14.07
CA GLU A 548 4.12 -23.86 13.93
C GLU A 548 3.61 -22.75 14.85
N ILE A 549 2.78 -21.86 14.32
CA ILE A 549 2.01 -20.89 15.09
C ILE A 549 0.55 -21.30 15.02
N THR A 550 -0.07 -21.47 16.18
CA THR A 550 -1.49 -21.76 16.28
C THR A 550 -2.24 -20.63 16.97
N LYS A 551 -3.46 -20.38 16.51
CA LYS A 551 -4.36 -19.37 17.05
C LYS A 551 -5.77 -19.96 17.19
N ALA A 552 -6.49 -19.49 18.22
CA ALA A 552 -7.89 -19.80 18.40
C ALA A 552 -8.61 -18.53 18.88
N SER A 553 -9.80 -18.28 18.35
CA SER A 553 -10.56 -17.08 18.65
C SER A 553 -12.02 -17.38 18.83
N PHE A 554 -12.67 -16.68 19.75
CA PHE A 554 -14.12 -16.66 19.93
C PHE A 554 -14.58 -15.21 19.88
N PHE A 555 -15.65 -14.93 19.17
CA PHE A 555 -16.13 -13.57 19.00
C PHE A 555 -17.64 -13.49 18.81
N SER A 556 -18.19 -12.33 19.18
CA SER A 556 -19.56 -11.96 18.90
C SER A 556 -19.66 -10.49 18.55
N LYS A 557 -20.60 -10.14 17.69
CA LYS A 557 -20.92 -8.76 17.32
C LYS A 557 -22.43 -8.60 17.28
N LEU A 558 -22.90 -7.48 17.76
CA LEU A 558 -24.29 -7.02 17.71
C LEU A 558 -24.33 -5.67 17.04
N ASN A 559 -25.18 -5.53 16.03
CA ASN A 559 -25.55 -4.24 15.41
C ASN A 559 -27.04 -4.04 15.54
N TYR A 560 -27.45 -2.91 16.07
CA TYR A 560 -28.85 -2.53 16.20
C TYR A 560 -29.08 -1.13 15.67
N SER A 561 -30.01 -0.99 14.73
CA SER A 561 -30.50 0.27 14.21
C SER A 561 -31.94 0.46 14.66
N PHE A 562 -32.19 1.52 15.43
CA PHE A 562 -33.50 1.92 15.90
C PHE A 562 -34.06 3.04 15.03
N ASP A 563 -35.10 2.76 14.26
CA ASP A 563 -35.85 3.71 13.40
C ASP A 563 -34.94 4.53 12.46
N ASP A 564 -33.84 3.93 12.00
CA ASP A 564 -32.76 4.57 11.25
C ASP A 564 -32.18 5.84 11.91
N ARG A 565 -32.46 6.06 13.19
CA ARG A 565 -31.99 7.22 13.98
C ARG A 565 -30.82 6.92 14.91
N TYR A 566 -30.95 5.87 15.70
CA TYR A 566 -29.96 5.51 16.70
C TYR A 566 -29.31 4.19 16.35
N LEU A 567 -28.00 4.18 16.31
CA LEU A 567 -27.20 3.03 15.92
C LEU A 567 -26.35 2.58 17.10
N LEU A 568 -26.31 1.29 17.38
CA LEU A 568 -25.47 0.68 18.39
C LEU A 568 -24.71 -0.49 17.77
N GLU A 569 -23.40 -0.49 17.92
CA GLU A 569 -22.56 -1.66 17.61
C GLU A 569 -21.81 -2.07 18.88
N ALA A 570 -21.77 -3.36 19.19
CA ALA A 570 -20.99 -3.92 20.27
C ALA A 570 -20.27 -5.18 19.81
N THR A 571 -19.00 -5.32 20.13
CA THR A 571 -18.19 -6.50 19.80
C THR A 571 -17.45 -6.98 21.04
N ALA A 572 -17.43 -8.27 21.23
CA ALA A 572 -16.61 -8.96 22.22
C ALA A 572 -15.80 -10.05 21.52
N ARG A 573 -14.48 -10.01 21.69
CA ARG A 573 -13.58 -11.02 21.11
C ARG A 573 -12.52 -11.45 22.11
N THR A 574 -12.22 -12.74 22.13
CA THR A 574 -11.07 -13.28 22.85
C THR A 574 -10.19 -14.08 21.88
N ASP A 575 -8.90 -13.80 21.90
CA ASP A 575 -7.91 -14.44 21.04
C ASP A 575 -6.88 -15.17 21.89
N GLY A 576 -6.55 -16.39 21.52
CA GLY A 576 -5.43 -17.17 22.04
C GLY A 576 -4.35 -17.36 20.97
N SER A 577 -3.07 -17.16 21.34
CA SER A 577 -1.92 -17.32 20.43
C SER A 577 -0.79 -18.09 21.09
N SER A 578 -0.19 -19.04 20.35
CA SER A 578 0.99 -19.79 20.80
C SER A 578 2.28 -18.94 20.85
N LYS A 579 2.23 -17.70 20.36
CA LYS A 579 3.38 -16.78 20.42
C LYS A 579 3.71 -16.28 21.84
N PHE A 580 2.75 -16.37 22.75
CA PHE A 580 2.87 -15.89 24.13
C PHE A 580 3.10 -16.99 25.14
N ALA A 581 3.63 -16.62 26.30
CA ALA A 581 3.99 -17.57 27.35
C ALA A 581 2.76 -18.34 27.89
N PRO A 582 2.92 -19.57 28.34
CA PRO A 582 1.86 -20.34 29.00
C PRO A 582 1.18 -19.55 30.13
N GLY A 583 -0.14 -19.51 30.13
CA GLY A 583 -0.94 -18.69 31.05
C GLY A 583 -1.12 -17.23 30.65
N ARG A 584 -0.40 -16.76 29.61
CA ARG A 584 -0.50 -15.39 29.05
C ARG A 584 -1.01 -15.37 27.60
N GLN A 585 -1.43 -16.52 27.08
CA GLN A 585 -1.80 -16.75 25.68
C GLN A 585 -3.11 -16.07 25.27
N TRP A 586 -4.02 -15.80 26.21
CA TRP A 586 -5.36 -15.29 25.94
C TRP A 586 -5.47 -13.79 26.20
N GLY A 587 -6.05 -13.07 25.24
CA GLY A 587 -6.38 -11.66 25.33
C GLY A 587 -7.87 -11.40 25.10
N PHE A 588 -8.47 -10.42 25.81
CA PHE A 588 -9.86 -10.02 25.66
C PHE A 588 -9.97 -8.59 25.10
N PHE A 589 -10.76 -8.42 24.04
CA PHE A 589 -10.82 -7.24 23.20
C PHE A 589 -12.28 -6.77 22.96
N PRO A 590 -12.86 -6.00 23.88
CA PRO A 590 -14.20 -5.44 23.74
C PRO A 590 -14.20 -4.12 22.97
N SER A 591 -15.30 -3.85 22.26
CA SER A 591 -15.56 -2.55 21.65
C SER A 591 -17.04 -2.18 21.59
N VAL A 592 -17.33 -0.88 21.56
CA VAL A 592 -18.67 -0.34 21.42
C VAL A 592 -18.64 0.92 20.55
N SER A 593 -19.63 1.10 19.70
CA SER A 593 -19.86 2.35 19.00
C SER A 593 -21.33 2.75 19.00
N PHE A 594 -21.56 4.04 18.96
CA PHE A 594 -22.85 4.69 18.94
C PHE A 594 -22.94 5.69 17.78
N GLY A 595 -24.05 5.66 17.05
CA GLY A 595 -24.34 6.59 15.97
C GLY A 595 -25.69 7.24 16.13
N TRP A 596 -25.79 8.52 15.76
CA TRP A 596 -27.03 9.27 15.74
C TRP A 596 -27.22 9.92 14.37
N ASN A 597 -28.18 9.41 13.62
CA ASN A 597 -28.63 9.97 12.35
C ASN A 597 -29.60 11.14 12.61
N ALA A 598 -29.07 12.28 13.05
CA ALA A 598 -29.85 13.44 13.46
C ALA A 598 -30.76 13.99 12.36
N HIS A 599 -30.38 13.82 11.07
CA HIS A 599 -31.18 14.22 9.92
C HIS A 599 -32.52 13.46 9.81
N ASN A 600 -32.69 12.33 10.49
CA ASN A 600 -33.94 11.55 10.53
C ASN A 600 -34.86 11.95 11.69
N GLU A 601 -34.44 12.90 12.53
CA GLU A 601 -35.27 13.39 13.60
C GLU A 601 -36.43 14.31 13.07
N ALA A 602 -37.54 14.31 13.83
CA ALA A 602 -38.72 15.09 13.43
C ALA A 602 -38.42 16.58 13.28
N PHE A 603 -37.57 17.14 14.14
CA PHE A 603 -37.20 18.55 14.09
C PHE A 603 -36.31 18.93 12.89
N MET A 604 -35.64 17.96 12.27
CA MET A 604 -34.78 18.13 11.08
C MET A 604 -35.58 17.96 9.76
N ARG A 605 -36.79 17.44 9.81
CA ARG A 605 -37.63 17.13 8.63
C ARG A 605 -37.72 18.30 7.62
N PRO A 606 -38.00 19.54 8.02
CA PRO A 606 -38.07 20.66 7.08
C PRO A 606 -36.75 20.91 6.33
N LEU A 607 -35.62 20.78 7.02
CA LEU A 607 -34.28 20.95 6.44
C LEU A 607 -33.91 19.80 5.52
N LYS A 608 -34.33 18.58 5.82
CA LYS A 608 -34.11 17.39 4.99
C LYS A 608 -34.98 17.45 3.73
N GLU A 609 -36.28 17.75 3.86
CA GLU A 609 -37.22 17.85 2.70
C GLU A 609 -36.84 18.98 1.75
N SER A 610 -36.32 20.11 2.26
CA SER A 610 -35.78 21.19 1.43
C SER A 610 -34.47 20.89 0.76
N GLY A 611 -33.82 19.77 1.12
CA GLY A 611 -32.45 19.40 0.68
C GLY A 611 -31.34 20.26 1.27
N ALA A 612 -31.67 21.22 2.16
CA ALA A 612 -30.68 22.10 2.78
C ALA A 612 -29.68 21.29 3.62
N ILE A 613 -30.16 20.35 4.45
CA ILE A 613 -29.34 19.35 5.17
C ILE A 613 -29.84 17.98 4.77
N SER A 614 -29.06 17.28 3.97
CA SER A 614 -29.41 15.96 3.43
C SER A 614 -28.93 14.83 4.32
N ASN A 615 -27.82 15.03 5.02
CA ASN A 615 -27.24 14.09 5.97
C ASN A 615 -26.62 14.83 7.15
N LEU A 616 -26.87 14.35 8.35
CA LEU A 616 -26.21 14.78 9.59
C LEU A 616 -26.13 13.57 10.52
N LYS A 617 -24.93 13.01 10.67
CA LYS A 617 -24.68 11.84 11.47
C LYS A 617 -23.52 12.11 12.43
N ILE A 618 -23.72 11.85 13.71
CA ILE A 618 -22.69 11.93 14.74
C ILE A 618 -22.33 10.50 15.17
N ARG A 619 -21.05 10.21 15.29
CA ARG A 619 -20.52 8.88 15.62
C ARG A 619 -19.56 8.98 16.79
N ALA A 620 -19.63 8.02 17.72
CA ALA A 620 -18.67 7.87 18.81
C ALA A 620 -18.32 6.40 18.95
N SER A 621 -17.05 6.08 19.08
CA SER A 621 -16.61 4.71 19.31
C SER A 621 -15.49 4.62 20.34
N TRP A 622 -15.44 3.49 21.05
CA TRP A 622 -14.36 3.11 21.93
C TRP A 622 -14.13 1.59 21.82
N GLY A 623 -12.86 1.19 21.90
CA GLY A 623 -12.54 -0.22 21.96
C GLY A 623 -11.09 -0.49 22.34
N ARG A 624 -10.86 -1.75 22.71
CA ARG A 624 -9.52 -2.31 22.98
C ARG A 624 -9.19 -3.35 21.94
N ILE A 625 -7.96 -3.30 21.42
CA ILE A 625 -7.42 -4.28 20.47
C ILE A 625 -6.07 -4.76 21.01
N GLY A 626 -5.70 -6.02 20.71
CA GLY A 626 -4.36 -6.55 20.96
C GLY A 626 -3.46 -6.41 19.73
N ASN A 627 -2.15 -6.55 19.92
CA ASN A 627 -1.17 -6.72 18.85
C ASN A 627 -0.30 -7.93 19.16
N GLU A 628 -0.20 -8.85 18.19
CA GLU A 628 0.64 -10.05 18.23
C GLU A 628 1.64 -10.10 17.08
N ASN A 629 1.90 -8.97 16.42
CA ASN A 629 2.82 -8.92 15.28
C ASN A 629 4.27 -9.01 15.73
N VAL A 630 4.62 -10.16 16.28
CA VAL A 630 5.92 -10.53 16.83
C VAL A 630 6.35 -11.89 16.29
N ASP A 631 7.64 -12.17 16.35
CA ASP A 631 8.17 -13.49 16.00
C ASP A 631 7.68 -14.56 16.99
N PRO A 632 7.57 -15.82 16.57
CA PRO A 632 7.24 -16.93 17.45
C PRO A 632 8.36 -17.20 18.46
N TYR A 633 7.99 -17.78 19.60
CA TYR A 633 8.92 -18.28 20.64
C TYR A 633 9.79 -17.23 21.33
N LEU A 634 9.42 -15.95 21.27
CA LEU A 634 10.17 -14.86 21.93
C LEU A 634 10.22 -14.97 23.45
N TRP A 635 9.28 -15.70 24.06
CA TRP A 635 9.23 -15.94 25.50
C TRP A 635 10.12 -17.08 25.98
N GLN A 636 10.70 -17.87 25.05
CA GLN A 636 11.53 -19.04 25.35
C GLN A 636 13.01 -18.69 25.44
N GLU A 637 13.77 -19.58 26.08
CA GLU A 637 15.22 -19.59 25.98
C GLU A 637 15.62 -19.99 24.56
N VAL A 638 16.55 -19.24 23.98
CA VAL A 638 17.12 -19.56 22.67
C VAL A 638 18.60 -19.84 22.83
N VAL A 639 19.03 -21.02 22.38
CA VAL A 639 20.41 -21.47 22.42
C VAL A 639 20.92 -21.63 20.98
N ASN A 640 22.11 -21.13 20.68
CA ASN A 640 22.68 -21.29 19.36
C ASN A 640 23.30 -22.72 19.19
N THR A 641 23.80 -23.02 17.99
CA THR A 641 24.38 -24.32 17.63
C THR A 641 25.60 -24.71 18.44
N TRP A 642 26.23 -23.76 19.16
CA TRP A 642 27.37 -24.01 20.07
C TRP A 642 26.95 -24.13 21.53
N GLY A 643 25.65 -24.18 21.84
CA GLY A 643 25.15 -24.28 23.21
C GLY A 643 25.15 -22.97 24.02
N TRP A 644 25.36 -21.82 23.36
CA TRP A 644 25.33 -20.51 24.03
C TRP A 644 23.93 -19.97 24.10
N ILE A 645 23.50 -19.51 25.28
CA ILE A 645 22.23 -18.84 25.46
C ILE A 645 22.29 -17.48 24.72
N MET A 646 21.41 -17.27 23.81
CA MET A 646 21.27 -16.03 23.04
C MET A 646 20.12 -15.16 23.55
N ARG A 647 19.11 -15.78 24.15
CA ARG A 647 17.95 -15.10 24.71
C ARG A 647 17.55 -15.72 26.04
N VAL A 648 17.32 -14.85 27.03
CA VAL A 648 16.80 -15.24 28.35
C VAL A 648 15.27 -15.36 28.27
N PRO A 649 14.68 -16.45 28.81
CA PRO A 649 13.23 -16.64 28.80
C PRO A 649 12.49 -15.59 29.61
N ASN A 650 11.28 -15.20 29.14
CA ASN A 650 10.38 -14.35 29.90
C ASN A 650 8.99 -14.99 30.02
N PRO A 651 8.65 -15.57 31.17
CA PRO A 651 7.35 -16.22 31.38
C PRO A 651 6.19 -15.24 31.49
N ASP A 652 6.44 -13.95 31.67
CA ASP A 652 5.42 -12.89 31.71
C ASP A 652 5.15 -12.22 30.37
N PHE A 653 5.83 -12.68 29.31
CA PHE A 653 5.68 -12.14 27.98
C PHE A 653 4.24 -12.31 27.46
N THR A 654 3.59 -11.19 27.12
CA THR A 654 2.17 -11.13 26.80
C THR A 654 1.87 -10.12 25.66
N TRP A 655 0.59 -9.96 25.39
CA TRP A 655 0.02 -9.07 24.39
C TRP A 655 0.40 -7.61 24.57
N GLU A 656 0.78 -6.95 23.50
CA GLU A 656 0.69 -5.49 23.37
C GLU A 656 -0.77 -5.12 23.22
N LYS A 657 -1.23 -4.05 23.88
CA LYS A 657 -2.63 -3.64 23.93
C LYS A 657 -2.78 -2.20 23.49
N GLN A 658 -3.91 -1.89 22.86
CA GLN A 658 -4.22 -0.56 22.41
C GLN A 658 -5.68 -0.21 22.72
N ASN A 659 -5.90 0.89 23.45
CA ASN A 659 -7.21 1.52 23.59
C ASN A 659 -7.36 2.62 22.55
N GLN A 660 -8.51 2.65 21.88
CA GLN A 660 -8.82 3.68 20.87
C GLN A 660 -10.17 4.31 21.17
N GLY A 661 -10.25 5.64 21.04
CA GLY A 661 -11.49 6.40 21.04
C GLY A 661 -11.58 7.25 19.79
N ASN A 662 -12.77 7.36 19.22
CA ASN A 662 -13.04 8.16 18.01
C ASN A 662 -14.37 8.91 18.17
N LEU A 663 -14.40 10.16 17.70
CA LEU A 663 -15.62 10.94 17.52
C LEU A 663 -15.66 11.44 16.07
N GLY A 664 -16.75 11.18 15.38
CA GLY A 664 -16.89 11.47 13.95
C GLY A 664 -18.17 12.22 13.62
N LEU A 665 -18.14 12.97 12.55
CA LEU A 665 -19.26 13.73 11.97
C LEU A 665 -19.33 13.45 10.48
N ASP A 666 -20.52 13.01 9.98
CA ASP A 666 -20.82 12.95 8.56
C ASP A 666 -21.91 14.00 8.25
N PHE A 667 -21.61 14.91 7.35
CA PHE A 667 -22.46 16.04 7.04
C PHE A 667 -22.67 16.16 5.52
N GLY A 668 -23.93 16.31 5.09
CA GLY A 668 -24.30 16.48 3.69
C GLY A 668 -25.32 17.60 3.52
N VAL A 669 -25.09 18.51 2.57
CA VAL A 669 -25.96 19.63 2.26
C VAL A 669 -26.27 19.71 0.77
N LEU A 670 -27.31 20.48 0.42
CA LEU A 670 -27.71 20.75 -0.96
C LEU A 670 -27.98 19.45 -1.74
N ASN A 671 -28.77 18.54 -1.17
CA ASN A 671 -29.04 17.21 -1.74
C ASN A 671 -27.74 16.39 -1.90
N ASN A 672 -26.84 16.43 -0.90
CA ASN A 672 -25.52 15.79 -0.90
C ASN A 672 -24.56 16.27 -1.99
N ARG A 673 -24.80 17.45 -2.62
CA ARG A 673 -23.79 18.04 -3.52
C ARG A 673 -22.48 18.32 -2.77
N LEU A 674 -22.54 18.82 -1.54
CA LEU A 674 -21.38 18.90 -0.64
C LEU A 674 -21.53 17.86 0.46
N THR A 675 -20.54 17.00 0.56
CA THR A 675 -20.40 16.03 1.65
C THR A 675 -19.10 16.32 2.41
N VAL A 676 -19.16 16.29 3.73
CA VAL A 676 -18.01 16.48 4.63
C VAL A 676 -18.00 15.36 5.64
N THR A 677 -16.83 14.74 5.84
CA THR A 677 -16.58 13.79 6.91
C THR A 677 -15.42 14.32 7.76
N ALA A 678 -15.60 14.33 9.09
CA ALA A 678 -14.55 14.75 10.02
C ALA A 678 -14.48 13.77 11.18
N ASP A 679 -13.27 13.41 11.59
CA ASP A 679 -12.99 12.54 12.72
C ASP A 679 -11.90 13.14 13.61
N ILE A 680 -12.04 12.96 14.93
CA ILE A 680 -10.98 13.17 15.90
C ILE A 680 -10.76 11.88 16.66
N TYR A 681 -9.52 11.52 16.91
CA TYR A 681 -9.21 10.24 17.53
C TYR A 681 -8.04 10.30 18.50
N LYS A 682 -8.03 9.31 19.38
CA LYS A 682 -6.94 9.04 20.32
C LYS A 682 -6.68 7.54 20.37
N LYS A 683 -5.42 7.15 20.19
CA LYS A 683 -4.91 5.77 20.31
C LYS A 683 -3.86 5.75 21.41
N HIS A 684 -4.04 4.89 22.42
CA HIS A 684 -3.08 4.69 23.49
C HIS A 684 -2.63 3.24 23.49
N SER A 685 -1.39 3.00 23.09
CA SER A 685 -0.73 1.69 23.12
C SER A 685 0.11 1.55 24.38
N PHE A 686 -0.02 0.43 25.04
CA PHE A 686 0.68 0.10 26.27
C PHE A 686 1.09 -1.36 26.30
N ASP A 687 1.99 -1.72 27.23
CA ASP A 687 2.65 -3.03 27.23
C ASP A 687 3.38 -3.29 25.88
N LEU A 688 4.02 -2.24 25.31
CA LEU A 688 4.71 -2.35 24.02
C LEU A 688 5.75 -3.45 24.05
N ILE A 689 5.85 -4.24 22.98
CA ILE A 689 6.78 -5.35 22.90
C ILE A 689 8.14 -4.85 22.38
N TYR A 690 9.19 -5.09 23.15
CA TYR A 690 10.57 -4.91 22.75
C TYR A 690 11.29 -6.27 22.73
N SER A 691 11.64 -6.74 21.52
CA SER A 691 12.06 -8.13 21.29
C SER A 691 13.49 -8.42 21.76
N ASP A 692 14.37 -7.42 21.78
CA ASP A 692 15.81 -7.58 22.02
C ASP A 692 16.29 -6.65 23.14
N PHE A 693 15.55 -6.59 24.23
CA PHE A 693 15.91 -5.79 25.40
C PHE A 693 17.22 -6.32 26.00
N PRO A 694 18.27 -5.49 26.14
CA PRO A 694 19.55 -5.93 26.65
C PRO A 694 19.42 -6.35 28.13
N VAL A 695 19.95 -7.52 28.43
CA VAL A 695 20.05 -8.03 29.80
C VAL A 695 21.37 -7.54 30.40
N PRO A 696 21.43 -7.12 31.68
CA PRO A 696 22.65 -6.63 32.28
C PRO A 696 23.80 -7.62 32.18
N PRO A 697 25.06 -7.19 31.89
CA PRO A 697 26.23 -8.08 31.73
C PRO A 697 26.54 -8.97 32.93
N LEU A 698 26.08 -8.59 34.13
CA LEU A 698 26.19 -9.39 35.36
C LEU A 698 25.52 -10.77 35.26
N THR A 699 24.66 -11.00 34.26
CA THR A 699 24.03 -12.30 33.98
C THR A 699 24.94 -13.27 33.22
N GLY A 700 26.15 -12.86 32.83
CA GLY A 700 27.20 -13.72 32.27
C GLY A 700 27.55 -13.49 30.79
N SER A 701 26.86 -12.61 30.06
CA SER A 701 27.23 -12.29 28.68
C SER A 701 26.74 -10.89 28.26
N TYR A 702 27.53 -10.20 27.46
CA TYR A 702 27.22 -8.89 26.87
C TYR A 702 26.18 -8.94 25.73
N TYR A 703 25.89 -10.14 25.22
CA TYR A 703 25.02 -10.32 24.04
C TYR A 703 23.65 -10.91 24.37
N LEU A 704 23.36 -11.10 25.67
CA LEU A 704 22.06 -11.63 26.10
C LEU A 704 20.97 -10.59 25.93
N THR A 705 19.86 -11.02 25.34
CA THR A 705 18.64 -10.24 25.24
C THR A 705 17.46 -10.96 25.87
N SER A 706 16.40 -10.24 26.15
CA SER A 706 15.11 -10.80 26.57
C SER A 706 13.99 -10.04 25.86
N SER A 707 12.89 -10.70 25.57
CA SER A 707 11.70 -10.01 25.05
C SER A 707 10.82 -9.57 26.19
N VAL A 708 10.45 -8.29 26.20
CA VAL A 708 9.75 -7.67 27.32
C VAL A 708 8.57 -6.83 26.82
N ASN A 709 7.56 -6.68 27.70
CA ASN A 709 6.48 -5.72 27.50
C ASN A 709 6.84 -4.44 28.25
N ILE A 710 7.17 -3.37 27.49
CA ILE A 710 7.70 -2.13 28.08
C ILE A 710 7.26 -0.91 27.27
N GLY A 711 6.93 0.17 27.97
CA GLY A 711 6.65 1.44 27.33
C GLY A 711 5.19 1.66 26.94
N GLU A 712 4.89 2.93 26.69
CA GLU A 712 3.58 3.41 26.29
C GLU A 712 3.71 4.52 25.25
N VAL A 713 2.85 4.50 24.22
CA VAL A 713 2.82 5.49 23.15
C VAL A 713 1.39 5.95 22.90
N GLU A 714 1.23 7.24 22.68
CA GLU A 714 -0.04 7.87 22.33
C GLU A 714 0.02 8.46 20.93
N ASN A 715 -1.04 8.23 20.13
CA ASN A 715 -1.31 8.95 18.88
C ASN A 715 -2.62 9.72 19.04
N LYS A 716 -2.59 11.00 18.71
CA LYS A 716 -3.76 11.88 18.63
C LYS A 716 -3.81 12.51 17.26
N GLY A 717 -4.97 12.55 16.65
CA GLY A 717 -5.10 13.17 15.36
C GLY A 717 -6.51 13.59 15.02
N TRP A 718 -6.60 14.24 13.89
CA TRP A 718 -7.84 14.67 13.28
C TRP A 718 -7.78 14.47 11.76
N GLU A 719 -8.93 14.23 11.17
CA GLU A 719 -9.10 13.98 9.74
C GLU A 719 -10.31 14.75 9.26
N ILE A 720 -10.20 15.39 8.11
CA ILE A 720 -11.33 16.03 7.43
C ILE A 720 -11.24 15.73 5.94
N SER A 721 -12.37 15.38 5.34
CA SER A 721 -12.52 15.28 3.90
C SER A 721 -13.80 15.98 3.47
N ALA A 722 -13.74 16.64 2.32
CA ALA A 722 -14.88 17.31 1.69
C ALA A 722 -14.95 16.97 0.20
N LYS A 723 -16.14 16.73 -0.31
CA LYS A 723 -16.38 16.46 -1.72
C LYS A 723 -17.57 17.23 -2.20
N TRP A 724 -17.37 18.04 -3.24
CA TRP A 724 -18.42 18.67 -4.01
C TRP A 724 -18.65 17.90 -5.29
N THR A 725 -19.90 17.56 -5.61
CA THR A 725 -20.28 16.89 -6.86
C THR A 725 -21.50 17.61 -7.44
N ASP A 726 -21.43 17.97 -8.71
CA ASP A 726 -22.53 18.59 -9.40
C ASP A 726 -22.60 18.16 -10.87
N GLN A 727 -23.74 18.36 -11.48
CA GLN A 727 -24.00 18.06 -12.88
C GLN A 727 -24.71 19.23 -13.55
N LEU A 728 -24.19 19.65 -14.69
CA LEU A 728 -24.71 20.70 -15.55
C LEU A 728 -24.97 20.09 -16.94
N ASP A 729 -26.20 19.70 -17.20
CA ASP A 729 -26.55 18.94 -18.40
C ASP A 729 -25.66 17.70 -18.63
N GLU A 730 -24.94 17.67 -19.73
CA GLU A 730 -24.00 16.57 -20.07
C GLU A 730 -22.63 16.67 -19.40
N PHE A 731 -22.37 17.75 -18.64
CA PHE A 731 -21.12 17.96 -17.93
C PHE A 731 -21.31 17.65 -16.45
N SER A 732 -20.61 16.64 -15.95
CA SER A 732 -20.54 16.33 -14.52
C SER A 732 -19.14 16.57 -13.99
N TYR A 733 -19.02 17.09 -12.77
CA TYR A 733 -17.74 17.31 -12.12
C TYR A 733 -17.78 17.04 -10.63
N SER A 734 -16.64 16.67 -10.11
CA SER A 734 -16.43 16.43 -8.69
C SER A 734 -15.10 17.01 -8.26
N ILE A 735 -15.12 17.84 -7.22
CA ILE A 735 -13.93 18.41 -6.58
C ILE A 735 -13.88 17.86 -5.16
N GLY A 736 -12.79 17.21 -4.81
CA GLY A 736 -12.57 16.67 -3.48
C GLY A 736 -11.28 17.16 -2.85
N GLY A 737 -11.26 17.18 -1.54
CA GLY A 737 -10.05 17.47 -0.77
C GLY A 737 -10.07 16.76 0.56
N MET A 738 -8.89 16.42 1.06
CA MET A 738 -8.72 15.93 2.41
C MET A 738 -7.52 16.59 3.06
N LEU A 739 -7.58 16.68 4.38
CA LEU A 739 -6.50 17.17 5.23
C LEU A 739 -6.53 16.40 6.53
N PHE A 740 -5.37 15.92 7.00
CA PHE A 740 -5.26 15.23 8.28
C PHE A 740 -3.89 15.40 8.91
N ASP A 741 -3.84 15.29 10.22
CA ASP A 741 -2.60 15.30 10.99
C ASP A 741 -2.66 14.28 12.12
N ASN A 742 -1.51 13.69 12.44
CA ASN A 742 -1.32 12.79 13.55
C ASN A 742 -0.10 13.20 14.36
N ARG A 743 -0.25 13.28 15.68
CA ARG A 743 0.84 13.54 16.62
C ARG A 743 1.09 12.30 17.46
N ASN A 744 2.34 11.87 17.45
CA ASN A 744 2.83 10.74 18.21
C ASN A 744 3.63 11.22 19.41
N GLN A 745 3.50 10.53 20.55
CA GLN A 745 4.21 10.85 21.76
C GLN A 745 4.48 9.61 22.61
N VAL A 746 5.71 9.43 23.07
CA VAL A 746 6.08 8.45 24.09
C VAL A 746 5.57 8.94 25.44
N LEU A 747 4.77 8.13 26.13
CA LEU A 747 4.27 8.42 27.48
C LEU A 747 5.14 7.77 28.54
N LYS A 748 5.71 6.60 28.23
CA LYS A 748 6.60 5.84 29.11
C LYS A 748 7.64 5.11 28.25
N ALA A 749 8.92 5.25 28.57
CA ALA A 749 10.02 4.69 27.79
C ALA A 749 10.68 3.46 28.41
N GLY A 750 10.61 3.22 29.72
CA GLY A 750 11.38 2.18 30.42
C GLY A 750 10.67 1.54 31.61
N TYR A 751 11.37 0.67 32.32
CA TYR A 751 10.95 0.14 33.63
C TYR A 751 11.09 1.23 34.68
N ASN A 752 10.01 1.56 35.36
CA ASN A 752 9.81 2.29 36.62
C ASN A 752 10.63 3.53 36.98
N THR A 753 11.86 3.75 36.52
CA THR A 753 12.72 4.84 37.02
C THR A 753 13.49 5.62 35.94
N THR A 754 13.57 5.15 34.70
CA THR A 754 14.24 5.86 33.62
C THR A 754 13.24 6.26 32.55
N ASP A 755 12.97 7.55 32.41
CA ASP A 755 12.12 8.09 31.34
C ASP A 755 12.79 8.02 29.95
N THR A 756 13.95 7.35 29.84
CA THR A 756 14.79 7.34 28.64
C THR A 756 15.24 5.94 28.28
N LEU A 757 15.08 5.55 27.02
CA LEU A 757 15.67 4.37 26.41
C LEU A 757 16.44 4.78 25.16
N ILE A 758 17.75 4.63 25.18
CA ILE A 758 18.61 4.91 24.03
C ILE A 758 18.79 3.62 23.23
N PHE A 759 18.45 3.62 21.96
CA PHE A 759 18.68 2.49 21.06
C PHE A 759 20.15 2.41 20.70
N LYS A 760 20.87 1.44 21.28
CA LYS A 760 22.25 1.12 20.86
C LYS A 760 22.20 0.40 19.50
N GLY A 761 22.77 1.04 18.48
CA GLY A 761 22.84 0.49 17.12
C GLY A 761 22.42 1.46 16.02
N THR A 762 21.51 2.38 16.32
CA THR A 762 21.25 3.56 15.52
C THR A 762 21.29 4.73 16.47
N ASN A 763 22.46 5.28 16.76
CA ASN A 763 22.70 6.41 17.68
C ASN A 763 21.91 7.68 17.35
N ASP A 764 21.00 7.62 16.39
CA ASP A 764 20.27 8.75 15.82
C ASP A 764 18.82 8.85 16.32
N ARG A 765 18.40 7.97 17.25
CA ARG A 765 17.04 7.94 17.83
C ARG A 765 17.06 7.71 19.33
N ILE A 766 16.11 8.31 20.02
CA ILE A 766 15.92 8.14 21.46
C ILE A 766 14.46 7.92 21.79
N TRP A 767 14.20 7.09 22.79
CA TRP A 767 12.90 7.03 23.45
C TRP A 767 12.97 7.84 24.73
N TYR A 768 12.25 8.92 24.71
CA TYR A 768 12.14 9.82 25.85
C TYR A 768 10.69 10.27 26.01
N ARG A 769 10.24 10.36 27.25
CA ARG A 769 8.89 10.85 27.54
C ARG A 769 8.66 12.23 26.95
N GLY A 770 7.56 12.38 26.22
CA GLY A 770 7.16 13.67 25.63
C GLY A 770 7.52 13.86 24.17
N ILE A 771 8.41 13.04 23.58
CA ILE A 771 8.80 13.14 22.17
C ILE A 771 8.19 12.01 21.33
N PRO A 772 8.12 12.13 20.00
CA PRO A 772 7.67 11.06 19.12
C PRO A 772 8.57 9.82 19.17
N ILE A 773 7.96 8.63 18.93
CA ILE A 773 8.69 7.36 18.90
C ILE A 773 9.75 7.33 17.78
N ASN A 774 9.45 7.92 16.62
CA ASN A 774 10.37 8.09 15.51
C ASN A 774 10.83 9.55 15.47
N ASN A 775 12.09 9.78 15.78
CA ASN A 775 12.67 11.12 15.90
C ASN A 775 14.10 11.14 15.41
N TYR A 776 14.64 12.34 15.24
CA TYR A 776 16.07 12.56 15.08
C TYR A 776 16.65 13.03 16.42
N TYR A 777 17.68 12.34 16.88
CA TYR A 777 18.41 12.64 18.10
C TYR A 777 19.88 12.83 17.81
N GLY A 778 20.36 14.07 17.90
CA GLY A 778 21.70 14.47 17.49
C GLY A 778 22.11 15.80 18.06
N TYR A 779 23.15 16.39 17.52
CA TYR A 779 23.73 17.64 18.02
C TYR A 779 23.04 18.88 17.41
N ARG A 780 22.87 19.92 18.23
CA ARG A 780 22.60 21.27 17.73
C ARG A 780 23.90 21.92 17.31
N THR A 781 23.81 22.86 16.40
CA THR A 781 25.00 23.54 15.83
C THR A 781 24.90 25.05 15.93
N ASP A 782 26.07 25.71 15.97
CA ASP A 782 26.23 27.17 15.98
C ASP A 782 27.14 27.63 14.81
N GLY A 783 26.84 27.17 13.59
CA GLY A 783 27.62 27.47 12.39
C GLY A 783 28.89 26.60 12.28
N TYR A 784 29.96 27.24 11.76
CA TYR A 784 31.23 26.61 11.47
C TYR A 784 32.36 27.38 12.12
N PHE A 785 33.41 26.72 12.56
CA PHE A 785 34.61 27.33 13.02
C PHE A 785 35.27 28.11 11.87
N GLN A 786 35.55 29.41 12.08
CA GLN A 786 36.06 30.28 11.00
C GLN A 786 37.58 30.23 10.86
N ASN A 787 38.28 30.06 11.97
CA ASN A 787 39.73 30.05 12.03
C ASN A 787 40.27 29.31 13.25
N GLN A 788 41.60 29.13 13.33
CA GLN A 788 42.23 28.41 14.41
C GLN A 788 42.11 29.14 15.75
N GLU A 789 42.08 30.47 15.77
CA GLU A 789 41.98 31.26 17.01
C GLU A 789 40.61 31.04 17.68
N GLU A 790 39.55 30.94 16.90
CA GLU A 790 38.22 30.59 17.42
C GLU A 790 38.20 29.16 17.99
N ILE A 791 38.81 28.20 17.31
CA ILE A 791 38.92 26.80 17.77
C ILE A 791 39.67 26.78 19.10
N ASP A 792 40.80 27.46 19.20
CA ASP A 792 41.64 27.46 20.43
C ASP A 792 40.92 28.14 21.61
N ALA A 793 40.11 29.16 21.36
CA ALA A 793 39.30 29.86 22.36
C ALA A 793 38.09 29.07 22.82
N THR A 794 37.61 28.08 22.03
CA THR A 794 36.43 27.30 22.35
C THR A 794 36.78 26.10 23.24
N ALA A 795 36.23 26.03 24.46
CA ALA A 795 36.49 24.93 25.40
C ALA A 795 35.84 23.62 24.93
N ALA A 796 34.53 23.62 24.67
CA ALA A 796 33.76 22.47 24.23
C ALA A 796 33.91 22.24 22.72
N LYS A 797 34.78 21.36 22.32
CA LYS A 797 35.00 20.94 20.93
C LYS A 797 35.45 19.49 20.83
N PHE A 798 35.19 18.85 19.70
CA PHE A 798 35.71 17.52 19.42
C PHE A 798 37.21 17.56 19.10
N PRO A 799 37.96 16.47 19.37
CA PRO A 799 39.37 16.39 18.96
C PRO A 799 39.57 16.56 17.45
N ASN A 800 40.70 17.14 17.05
CA ASN A 800 41.10 17.35 15.65
C ASN A 800 40.11 18.24 14.83
N THR A 801 39.40 19.17 15.48
CA THR A 801 38.56 20.15 14.82
C THR A 801 39.43 21.11 14.01
N LEU A 802 38.98 21.49 12.81
CA LEU A 802 39.68 22.38 11.87
C LEU A 802 38.73 23.50 11.43
N PRO A 803 39.26 24.63 10.90
CA PRO A 803 38.43 25.68 10.30
C PRO A 803 37.50 25.10 9.22
N GLY A 804 36.22 25.51 9.25
CA GLY A 804 35.17 25.00 8.40
C GLY A 804 34.46 23.72 8.92
N ASP A 805 34.89 23.18 10.06
CA ASP A 805 34.15 22.10 10.73
C ASP A 805 32.94 22.63 11.49
N ILE A 806 31.93 21.79 11.66
CA ILE A 806 30.70 22.10 12.38
C ILE A 806 31.03 22.46 13.84
N LYS A 807 30.55 23.62 14.29
CA LYS A 807 30.59 24.05 15.68
C LYS A 807 29.38 23.54 16.43
N TYR A 808 29.60 22.48 17.20
CA TYR A 808 28.54 21.87 18.00
C TYR A 808 28.29 22.61 19.29
N VAL A 809 27.04 22.61 19.77
CA VAL A 809 26.64 23.31 21.00
C VAL A 809 26.79 22.34 22.17
N ASP A 810 27.50 22.76 23.19
CA ASP A 810 27.53 22.17 24.53
C ASP A 810 26.17 22.42 25.19
N GLN A 811 25.31 21.42 25.25
CA GLN A 811 23.92 21.58 25.72
C GLN A 811 23.81 21.61 27.24
N ASN A 812 24.69 20.91 27.94
CA ASN A 812 24.69 20.82 29.40
C ASN A 812 25.61 21.85 30.06
N GLY A 813 26.53 22.51 29.31
CA GLY A 813 27.42 23.59 29.75
C GLY A 813 28.60 23.05 30.57
N ASP A 814 28.98 21.81 30.43
CA ASP A 814 30.06 21.18 31.21
C ASP A 814 31.46 21.38 30.57
N GLY A 815 31.54 21.97 29.39
CA GLY A 815 32.76 22.22 28.64
C GLY A 815 33.29 21.02 27.84
N ILE A 816 32.56 19.93 27.76
CA ILE A 816 32.95 18.70 27.07
C ILE A 816 31.86 18.26 26.09
N LEU A 817 32.16 18.12 24.80
CA LEU A 817 31.21 17.58 23.82
C LEU A 817 31.19 16.04 23.87
N ASN A 818 30.03 15.48 24.19
CA ASN A 818 29.79 14.04 24.27
C ASN A 818 28.34 13.68 23.94
N ASP A 819 27.91 12.43 24.19
CA ASP A 819 26.53 11.98 23.92
C ASP A 819 25.47 12.69 24.78
N GLU A 820 25.84 13.36 25.88
CA GLU A 820 24.92 14.12 26.77
C GLU A 820 24.50 15.46 26.13
N ASP A 821 25.25 15.95 25.13
CA ASP A 821 24.93 17.16 24.37
C ASP A 821 23.94 16.92 23.21
N ARG A 822 23.53 15.68 23.00
CA ARG A 822 22.52 15.37 21.99
C ARG A 822 21.15 15.85 22.41
N ALA A 823 20.39 16.35 21.44
CA ALA A 823 19.05 16.88 21.63
C ALA A 823 18.06 16.29 20.63
N TYR A 824 16.78 16.40 20.94
CA TYR A 824 15.72 16.16 19.99
C TYR A 824 15.76 17.22 18.88
N LEU A 825 15.93 16.79 17.64
CA LEU A 825 16.08 17.66 16.47
C LEU A 825 14.81 17.70 15.58
N GLY A 826 13.90 16.76 15.75
CA GLY A 826 12.64 16.78 15.00
C GLY A 826 11.97 15.40 14.86
N ASP A 827 10.72 15.44 14.40
CA ASP A 827 9.90 14.26 14.10
C ASP A 827 10.15 13.83 12.65
N THR A 828 10.27 12.53 12.44
CA THR A 828 10.42 11.95 11.10
C THR A 828 9.08 11.77 10.38
N ALA A 829 7.95 11.86 11.12
CA ALA A 829 6.62 11.66 10.58
C ALA A 829 6.18 12.84 9.70
N PRO A 830 5.43 12.57 8.62
CA PRO A 830 4.81 13.64 7.84
C PRO A 830 3.60 14.24 8.57
N HIS A 831 3.53 15.57 8.63
CA HIS A 831 2.44 16.32 9.22
C HIS A 831 1.66 17.13 8.18
N PHE A 832 0.40 17.42 8.47
CA PHE A 832 -0.50 18.12 7.56
C PHE A 832 -0.53 17.47 6.18
N ASN A 833 -0.87 16.16 6.17
CA ASN A 833 -1.05 15.44 4.93
C ASN A 833 -2.33 15.90 4.25
N TYR A 834 -2.26 16.25 2.97
CA TYR A 834 -3.40 16.74 2.20
C TYR A 834 -3.44 16.19 0.79
N SER A 835 -4.62 16.17 0.21
CA SER A 835 -4.79 15.91 -1.23
C SER A 835 -5.92 16.73 -1.82
N VAL A 836 -5.84 16.90 -3.12
CA VAL A 836 -6.89 17.52 -3.95
C VAL A 836 -7.19 16.60 -5.11
N THR A 837 -8.47 16.43 -5.40
CA THR A 837 -8.97 15.61 -6.51
C THR A 837 -9.90 16.41 -7.37
N LEU A 838 -9.84 16.18 -8.68
CA LEU A 838 -10.74 16.79 -9.66
C LEU A 838 -11.12 15.70 -10.68
N ASP A 839 -12.42 15.42 -10.82
CA ASP A 839 -12.94 14.53 -11.85
C ASP A 839 -13.95 15.30 -12.67
N MET A 840 -13.90 15.12 -13.97
CA MET A 840 -14.80 15.75 -14.93
C MET A 840 -15.24 14.74 -15.98
N ARG A 841 -16.49 14.78 -16.38
CA ARG A 841 -17.02 14.02 -17.51
C ARG A 841 -17.82 14.94 -18.42
N TYR A 842 -17.56 14.86 -19.71
CA TYR A 842 -18.32 15.55 -20.72
C TYR A 842 -18.55 14.61 -21.90
N LYS A 843 -19.80 14.21 -22.09
CA LYS A 843 -20.16 13.17 -23.08
C LYS A 843 -19.31 11.91 -22.86
N ASN A 844 -18.51 11.57 -23.85
CA ASN A 844 -17.64 10.37 -23.87
C ASN A 844 -16.24 10.61 -23.30
N TRP A 845 -15.92 11.84 -22.90
CA TRP A 845 -14.64 12.20 -22.33
C TRP A 845 -14.69 12.15 -20.80
N ASP A 846 -13.64 11.60 -20.23
CA ASP A 846 -13.38 11.64 -18.78
C ASP A 846 -11.99 12.22 -18.50
N PHE A 847 -11.91 13.06 -17.48
CA PHE A 847 -10.67 13.63 -16.98
C PHE A 847 -10.57 13.42 -15.47
N SER A 848 -9.41 13.04 -14.97
CA SER A 848 -9.16 12.98 -13.54
C SER A 848 -7.77 13.50 -13.17
N LEU A 849 -7.71 14.20 -12.04
CA LEU A 849 -6.49 14.73 -11.43
C LEU A 849 -6.45 14.35 -9.95
N LEU A 850 -5.28 13.91 -9.49
CA LEU A 850 -4.97 13.70 -8.08
C LEU A 850 -3.65 14.41 -7.74
N GLY A 851 -3.71 15.36 -6.82
CA GLY A 851 -2.56 15.99 -6.18
C GLY A 851 -2.45 15.53 -4.72
N GLN A 852 -1.25 15.28 -4.25
CA GLN A 852 -0.95 14.91 -2.86
C GLN A 852 0.19 15.77 -2.33
N GLY A 853 0.10 16.18 -1.06
CA GLY A 853 1.16 16.92 -0.41
C GLY A 853 1.31 16.59 1.08
N VAL A 854 2.45 17.02 1.61
CA VAL A 854 2.81 17.00 3.03
C VAL A 854 3.25 18.41 3.39
N GLY A 855 2.53 19.04 4.34
CA GLY A 855 2.77 20.44 4.69
C GLY A 855 3.99 20.66 5.58
N LYS A 856 4.42 19.62 6.33
CA LYS A 856 5.64 19.67 7.16
C LYS A 856 6.24 18.27 7.28
N ARG A 857 7.51 18.15 6.94
CA ARG A 857 8.32 16.96 7.18
C ARG A 857 9.78 17.39 7.35
N VAL A 858 10.46 16.83 8.33
CA VAL A 858 11.92 16.95 8.46
C VAL A 858 12.53 15.69 7.83
N GLY A 859 13.37 15.88 6.85
CA GLY A 859 14.14 14.82 6.21
C GLY A 859 15.62 14.93 6.57
N ARG A 860 16.34 13.81 6.55
CA ARG A 860 17.77 13.75 6.79
C ARG A 860 18.54 13.68 5.46
N LEU A 861 19.42 14.63 5.23
CA LEU A 861 20.46 14.51 4.23
C LEU A 861 21.56 13.63 4.82
N GLY A 862 21.71 12.42 4.35
CA GLY A 862 22.65 11.49 4.96
C GLY A 862 23.33 10.57 3.95
N GLY A 863 24.40 9.89 4.40
CA GLY A 863 25.16 9.00 3.55
C GLY A 863 25.77 9.74 2.35
N GLN A 864 25.76 9.11 1.21
CA GLN A 864 26.36 9.69 -0.02
C GLN A 864 25.52 10.83 -0.61
N GLU A 865 24.26 11.00 -0.21
CA GLU A 865 23.46 12.16 -0.63
C GLU A 865 23.88 13.46 0.02
N GLY A 866 24.45 13.39 1.23
CA GLY A 866 24.74 14.54 2.06
C GLY A 866 26.22 14.83 2.34
N TYR A 867 27.10 13.81 2.29
CA TYR A 867 28.47 13.98 2.76
C TYR A 867 29.49 14.09 1.62
N PRO A 868 30.34 15.10 1.64
CA PRO A 868 31.47 15.22 0.71
C PRO A 868 32.69 14.51 1.28
N VAL A 869 32.59 13.24 1.59
CA VAL A 869 33.72 12.52 2.18
C VAL A 869 34.53 11.85 1.09
N PHE A 870 35.79 12.25 0.96
CA PHE A 870 36.76 11.52 0.19
C PHE A 870 37.44 10.51 1.13
N VAL A 871 37.12 9.26 1.07
CA VAL A 871 37.75 8.22 1.88
C VAL A 871 38.78 7.49 1.03
N ASP A 872 40.03 7.55 1.46
CA ASP A 872 41.13 6.83 0.81
C ASP A 872 41.27 5.42 1.41
N GLY A 873 40.99 4.42 0.57
CA GLY A 873 41.25 3.01 0.90
C GLY A 873 40.16 2.32 1.73
N GLY A 874 39.70 1.17 1.27
CA GLY A 874 38.73 0.29 1.96
C GLY A 874 37.33 0.32 1.41
N SER A 875 36.46 -0.52 1.93
CA SER A 875 35.09 -0.75 1.48
C SER A 875 34.12 0.44 1.67
N ASN A 876 34.57 1.51 2.31
CA ASN A 876 33.76 2.69 2.63
C ASN A 876 34.07 3.92 1.77
N ASN A 877 34.71 3.76 0.61
CA ASN A 877 35.00 4.88 -0.28
C ASN A 877 33.73 5.57 -0.70
N LEU A 878 33.59 6.84 -0.35
CA LEU A 878 32.60 7.73 -0.89
C LEU A 878 33.20 8.42 -2.11
N GLY A 879 32.49 8.34 -3.26
CA GLY A 879 32.98 8.86 -4.53
C GLY A 879 32.98 10.39 -4.62
N ALA A 880 32.73 10.92 -5.81
CA ALA A 880 32.65 12.35 -6.01
C ALA A 880 31.48 12.98 -5.21
N PRO A 881 31.67 14.15 -4.60
CA PRO A 881 30.57 14.90 -4.01
C PRO A 881 29.55 15.32 -5.06
N ARG A 882 28.30 15.49 -4.62
CA ARG A 882 27.28 16.12 -5.46
C ARG A 882 27.66 17.56 -5.76
N GLN A 883 27.33 18.01 -6.98
CA GLN A 883 27.57 19.41 -7.41
C GLN A 883 26.93 20.42 -6.45
N TYR A 884 25.68 20.16 -6.03
CA TYR A 884 24.97 21.00 -5.06
C TYR A 884 25.72 21.20 -3.75
N TYR A 885 26.35 20.11 -3.25
CA TYR A 885 27.18 20.22 -2.07
C TYR A 885 28.44 21.05 -2.34
N ALA A 886 29.16 20.77 -3.43
CA ALA A 886 30.37 21.46 -3.80
C ALA A 886 30.15 22.99 -3.90
N ASP A 887 29.01 23.38 -4.49
CA ASP A 887 28.65 24.78 -4.70
C ASP A 887 28.26 25.53 -3.40
N ASN A 888 27.83 24.80 -2.37
CA ASN A 888 27.28 25.33 -1.11
C ASN A 888 28.11 24.96 0.13
N ARG A 889 29.36 24.54 -0.04
CA ARG A 889 30.29 24.22 1.06
C ARG A 889 30.92 25.46 1.67
N TRP A 890 31.36 25.31 2.90
CA TRP A 890 32.18 26.32 3.56
C TRP A 890 33.54 26.44 2.88
N THR A 891 33.96 27.70 2.65
CA THR A 891 35.32 28.10 2.32
C THR A 891 35.62 29.40 3.12
N PRO A 892 36.88 29.81 3.26
CA PRO A 892 37.20 31.10 3.90
C PRO A 892 36.46 32.32 3.31
N GLU A 893 36.11 32.26 1.99
CA GLU A 893 35.37 33.29 1.26
C GLU A 893 33.84 33.16 1.45
N THR A 894 33.35 31.97 1.85
CA THR A 894 31.93 31.69 2.04
C THR A 894 31.65 31.14 3.46
N PRO A 895 31.89 31.95 4.51
CA PRO A 895 31.86 31.46 5.91
C PRO A 895 30.49 31.03 6.43
N ASN A 896 29.41 31.49 5.80
CA ASN A 896 28.02 31.18 6.18
C ASN A 896 27.35 30.21 5.19
N SER A 897 28.12 29.33 4.58
CA SER A 897 27.60 28.36 3.62
C SER A 897 26.65 27.34 4.26
N ARG A 898 25.91 26.64 3.42
CA ARG A 898 24.91 25.62 3.86
C ARG A 898 25.57 24.39 4.46
N PHE A 899 26.74 23.99 3.97
CA PHE A 899 27.44 22.76 4.37
C PHE A 899 28.84 23.06 4.92
N PRO A 900 29.41 22.18 5.76
CA PRO A 900 30.77 22.32 6.23
C PRO A 900 31.80 22.18 5.09
N ARG A 901 33.04 22.40 5.39
CA ARG A 901 34.17 22.20 4.48
C ARG A 901 34.23 20.79 3.93
N VAL A 902 34.97 20.59 2.84
CA VAL A 902 35.34 19.24 2.38
C VAL A 902 36.43 18.62 3.30
N TRP A 903 36.45 17.29 3.37
CA TRP A 903 37.42 16.56 4.17
C TRP A 903 37.75 15.17 3.59
N THR A 904 38.89 14.61 4.02
CA THR A 904 39.26 13.22 3.75
C THR A 904 39.19 12.39 5.04
N GLY A 905 38.92 11.11 4.94
CA GLY A 905 38.87 10.19 6.08
C GLY A 905 37.63 10.41 6.99
N SER A 906 37.76 10.01 8.24
CA SER A 906 36.72 10.20 9.26
C SER A 906 36.68 11.64 9.75
N SER A 907 35.47 12.18 9.95
CA SER A 907 35.27 13.51 10.51
C SER A 907 34.04 13.54 11.40
N THR A 908 34.09 14.36 12.45
CA THR A 908 32.95 14.64 13.33
C THR A 908 31.82 15.36 12.58
N ASN A 909 32.10 15.99 11.44
CA ASN A 909 31.08 16.57 10.56
C ASN A 909 30.01 15.56 10.08
N THR A 910 30.26 14.25 10.19
CA THR A 910 29.28 13.22 9.86
C THR A 910 28.27 12.93 10.99
N TYR A 911 28.48 13.48 12.19
CA TYR A 911 27.53 13.28 13.28
C TYR A 911 26.17 13.89 12.94
N LEU A 912 25.10 13.18 13.30
CA LEU A 912 23.75 13.69 13.07
C LEU A 912 23.58 15.02 13.82
N SER A 913 23.25 16.05 13.06
CA SER A 913 22.99 17.38 13.57
C SER A 913 21.92 18.08 12.72
N ASP A 914 21.47 19.23 13.17
CA ASP A 914 20.51 20.07 12.44
C ASP A 914 21.05 20.57 11.09
N VAL A 915 22.39 20.66 10.87
CA VAL A 915 22.99 20.89 9.55
C VAL A 915 22.54 19.88 8.50
N TRP A 916 22.36 18.62 8.89
CA TRP A 916 21.96 17.54 8.00
C TRP A 916 20.47 17.33 7.90
N LEU A 917 19.67 18.18 8.52
CA LEU A 917 18.22 18.18 8.44
C LEU A 917 17.73 19.29 7.52
N SER A 918 16.73 18.98 6.73
CA SER A 918 16.14 19.93 5.77
C SER A 918 14.63 19.71 5.66
N ASP A 919 13.93 20.73 5.14
CA ASP A 919 12.49 20.68 4.89
C ASP A 919 12.18 19.74 3.72
N ALA A 920 11.53 18.62 4.02
CA ALA A 920 11.06 17.63 3.06
C ALA A 920 9.54 17.73 2.82
N SER A 921 8.93 18.89 3.04
CA SER A 921 7.57 19.16 2.60
C SER A 921 7.46 19.16 1.08
N PHE A 922 6.33 18.75 0.54
CA PHE A 922 6.14 18.67 -0.91
C PHE A 922 4.66 18.73 -1.31
N PHE A 923 4.43 19.08 -2.57
CA PHE A 923 3.19 18.82 -3.30
C PHE A 923 3.52 18.14 -4.63
N ARG A 924 2.82 17.05 -4.95
CA ARG A 924 3.07 16.24 -6.15
C ARG A 924 1.78 15.96 -6.89
N ILE A 925 1.81 16.10 -8.22
CA ILE A 925 0.76 15.59 -9.08
C ILE A 925 0.93 14.07 -9.21
N LYS A 926 0.13 13.34 -8.44
CA LYS A 926 0.20 11.86 -8.37
C LYS A 926 -0.36 11.20 -9.62
N SER A 927 -1.42 11.77 -10.22
CA SER A 927 -2.02 11.23 -11.43
C SER A 927 -2.76 12.32 -12.18
N LEU A 928 -2.60 12.35 -13.48
CA LEU A 928 -3.41 13.09 -14.44
C LEU A 928 -3.83 12.12 -15.52
N GLN A 929 -5.14 12.01 -15.79
CA GLN A 929 -5.68 11.08 -16.77
C GLN A 929 -6.68 11.76 -17.68
N LEU A 930 -6.66 11.38 -18.95
CA LEU A 930 -7.65 11.73 -19.96
C LEU A 930 -8.10 10.46 -20.68
N GLY A 931 -9.39 10.19 -20.66
CA GLY A 931 -10.01 9.04 -21.31
C GLY A 931 -11.09 9.42 -22.32
N TYR A 932 -11.29 8.54 -23.30
CA TYR A 932 -12.39 8.63 -24.27
C TYR A 932 -13.04 7.26 -24.42
N THR A 933 -14.34 7.20 -24.19
CA THR A 933 -15.15 5.97 -24.30
C THR A 933 -15.97 6.00 -25.59
N MET A 934 -15.73 5.03 -26.46
CA MET A 934 -16.53 4.82 -27.67
C MET A 934 -17.69 3.86 -27.33
N PRO A 935 -18.93 4.32 -27.29
CA PRO A 935 -20.06 3.42 -27.05
C PRO A 935 -20.37 2.60 -28.30
N LYS A 936 -20.74 1.34 -28.10
CA LYS A 936 -21.29 0.42 -29.15
C LYS A 936 -20.49 0.42 -30.46
N VAL A 937 -19.21 0.02 -30.38
CA VAL A 937 -18.30 0.00 -31.55
C VAL A 937 -18.74 -1.04 -32.61
N ARG A 938 -19.29 -2.19 -32.18
CA ARG A 938 -19.79 -3.30 -33.03
C ARG A 938 -20.77 -4.18 -32.21
N ASN A 939 -21.49 -5.08 -32.88
CA ASN A 939 -22.45 -5.97 -32.21
C ASN A 939 -21.84 -6.76 -31.03
N ASN A 940 -20.55 -7.06 -31.08
CA ASN A 940 -19.84 -7.83 -30.03
C ASN A 940 -18.94 -6.95 -29.13
N ILE A 941 -18.85 -5.64 -29.36
CA ILE A 941 -18.05 -4.70 -28.55
C ILE A 941 -19.01 -3.67 -27.96
N ARG A 942 -19.35 -3.82 -26.70
CA ARG A 942 -20.28 -2.90 -26.00
C ARG A 942 -19.66 -1.54 -25.81
N ASN A 943 -18.44 -1.48 -25.30
CA ASN A 943 -17.67 -0.25 -25.19
C ASN A 943 -16.18 -0.49 -25.40
N LEU A 944 -15.48 0.56 -25.82
CA LEU A 944 -14.03 0.62 -25.91
C LEU A 944 -13.59 1.95 -25.34
N ARG A 945 -12.90 1.96 -24.22
CA ARG A 945 -12.28 3.15 -23.64
C ARG A 945 -10.79 3.14 -23.93
N ILE A 946 -10.26 4.26 -24.43
CA ILE A 946 -8.82 4.50 -24.61
C ILE A 946 -8.45 5.65 -23.67
N TYR A 947 -7.31 5.54 -23.00
CA TYR A 947 -6.88 6.57 -22.07
C TYR A 947 -5.37 6.80 -22.09
N PHE A 948 -4.98 8.03 -21.77
CA PHE A 948 -3.61 8.43 -21.44
C PHE A 948 -3.54 8.77 -19.94
N ASN A 949 -2.45 8.39 -19.28
CA ASN A 949 -2.20 8.72 -17.89
C ASN A 949 -0.74 9.12 -17.67
N ALA A 950 -0.51 10.17 -16.85
CA ALA A 950 0.79 10.61 -16.37
C ALA A 950 0.80 10.57 -14.84
N GLN A 951 1.81 9.91 -14.24
CA GLN A 951 1.94 9.76 -12.78
C GLN A 951 3.26 10.31 -12.28
N ASP A 952 3.20 10.95 -11.09
CA ASP A 952 4.35 11.47 -10.34
C ASP A 952 5.26 12.41 -11.13
N PHE A 953 4.79 13.00 -12.21
CA PHE A 953 5.61 13.74 -13.20
C PHE A 953 5.99 15.16 -12.77
N LEU A 954 5.36 15.72 -11.73
CA LEU A 954 5.61 17.08 -11.26
C LEU A 954 5.59 17.12 -9.73
N THR A 955 6.68 17.58 -9.14
CA THR A 955 6.84 17.75 -7.68
C THR A 955 7.33 19.15 -7.37
N PHE A 956 6.67 19.82 -6.41
CA PHE A 956 7.07 21.09 -5.83
C PHE A 956 7.57 20.81 -4.41
N THR A 957 8.83 21.16 -4.12
CA THR A 957 9.46 20.90 -2.82
C THR A 957 10.66 21.80 -2.58
N ASN A 958 10.98 22.07 -1.33
CA ASN A 958 12.23 22.71 -0.89
C ASN A 958 13.29 21.68 -0.48
N TRP A 959 13.01 20.39 -0.66
CA TRP A 959 13.92 19.32 -0.30
C TRP A 959 15.23 19.37 -1.07
N GLU A 960 16.34 19.39 -0.36
CA GLU A 960 17.71 19.45 -0.91
C GLU A 960 18.24 18.09 -1.37
N GLY A 961 17.59 16.98 -0.96
CA GLY A 961 17.86 15.62 -1.40
C GLY A 961 17.19 15.28 -2.73
N LEU A 962 17.23 14.01 -3.12
CA LEU A 962 16.67 13.54 -4.39
C LEU A 962 15.16 13.29 -4.33
N GLU A 963 14.65 12.81 -3.20
CA GLU A 963 13.24 12.40 -3.03
C GLU A 963 12.70 12.80 -1.66
N PRO A 964 11.70 13.73 -1.58
CA PRO A 964 11.19 14.24 -0.31
C PRO A 964 10.35 13.20 0.48
N GLU A 965 9.85 12.13 -0.16
CA GLU A 965 9.11 11.06 0.54
C GLU A 965 10.06 10.07 1.25
N ARG A 966 11.36 10.15 1.01
CA ARG A 966 12.36 9.23 1.55
C ARG A 966 13.47 10.00 2.24
N ASP A 967 13.91 9.50 3.39
CA ASP A 967 15.14 10.01 4.01
C ASP A 967 16.33 9.67 3.14
N GLY A 968 17.35 10.54 3.14
CA GLY A 968 18.55 10.39 2.34
C GLY A 968 19.05 8.97 2.33
N GLY A 969 18.90 8.27 1.22
CA GLY A 969 19.20 6.86 1.06
C GLY A 969 20.50 6.65 0.30
N ASN A 970 21.25 5.64 0.70
CA ASN A 970 22.48 5.25 0.00
C ASN A 970 22.15 4.63 -1.35
N GLY A 971 22.12 5.42 -2.44
CA GLY A 971 22.06 4.92 -3.80
C GLY A 971 20.85 4.04 -4.12
N ALA A 972 19.67 4.45 -3.69
CA ALA A 972 18.44 3.75 -4.02
C ALA A 972 18.04 3.97 -5.49
N TYR A 973 17.26 3.05 -6.04
CA TYR A 973 16.64 3.20 -7.37
C TYR A 973 15.85 4.52 -7.42
N PRO A 974 16.02 5.36 -8.46
CA PRO A 974 15.38 6.67 -8.54
C PRO A 974 13.85 6.59 -8.51
N ARG A 975 13.21 7.68 -8.11
CA ARG A 975 11.79 7.88 -8.33
C ARG A 975 11.51 8.03 -9.82
N MET A 976 10.42 7.38 -10.29
CA MET A 976 10.08 7.36 -11.71
C MET A 976 8.80 8.17 -11.96
N ALA A 977 8.85 9.06 -12.95
CA ALA A 977 7.65 9.55 -13.62
C ALA A 977 7.17 8.49 -14.62
N THR A 978 5.87 8.20 -14.62
CA THR A 978 5.29 7.15 -15.46
C THR A 978 4.29 7.74 -16.44
N TYR A 979 4.47 7.47 -17.72
CA TYR A 979 3.56 7.88 -18.80
C TYR A 979 3.02 6.63 -19.49
N SER A 980 1.70 6.51 -19.57
CA SER A 980 1.07 5.30 -20.08
C SER A 980 -0.10 5.57 -21.01
N VAL A 981 -0.31 4.63 -21.91
CA VAL A 981 -1.48 4.54 -22.78
C VAL A 981 -2.12 3.17 -22.55
N GLY A 982 -3.43 3.16 -22.40
CA GLY A 982 -4.17 1.92 -22.19
C GLY A 982 -5.52 1.91 -22.88
N PHE A 983 -6.11 0.72 -22.91
CA PHE A 983 -7.48 0.51 -23.35
C PHE A 983 -8.22 -0.47 -22.44
N GLN A 984 -9.52 -0.25 -22.36
CA GLN A 984 -10.48 -1.13 -21.68
C GLN A 984 -11.55 -1.51 -22.70
N VAL A 985 -11.83 -2.79 -22.86
CA VAL A 985 -12.87 -3.28 -23.76
C VAL A 985 -13.79 -4.26 -23.04
N THR A 986 -15.10 -4.09 -23.23
CA THR A 986 -16.12 -5.03 -22.78
C THR A 986 -16.74 -5.67 -24.01
N LEU A 987 -16.72 -7.01 -24.06
CA LEU A 987 -17.30 -7.83 -25.12
C LEU A 987 -18.53 -8.57 -24.58
N PHE A 988 -19.56 -8.76 -25.45
CA PHE A 988 -20.83 -9.49 -25.24
C PHE A 988 -21.79 -8.95 -24.18
#